data_ba92c0b77a62b6af4b7f4a3a4bbcc6d5
#
_entry.id   ba92c0b77a62b6af4b7f4a3a4bbcc6d5
#
_cell.length_a   1.000
_cell.length_b   1.000
_cell.length_c   1.000
_cell.angle_alpha   90.00
_cell.angle_beta   90.00
_cell.angle_gamma   90.00
#
_symmetry.space_group_name_H-M   'P 1'
#
loop_
_entity.id
_entity.type
_entity.pdbx_description
1 polymer ?
#
loop_
_entity_poly.entity_id
_entity_poly.type
_entity_poly.pdbx_seq_one_letter_code
_entity_poly.pdbx_strand_id
1 'polypeptide(L)'
;MPNTLNRLCNLIELDLGNNKFSGEISGTFGNSSTCIKNSLENLSLLNNSFSGSIPDNFGQFKRLKVLYLSENSFWGSIPVSIGQLYNLERLSFRQNSLHGEVSELHLLNMRSLIELSMDGNSLVFDIDPEWIPPFQLDWIGLSSCEVGPSFPQWLKTQKSIRFLQMSNASISGNIPDWFENISSNIVGLDLSYNQLFGTLPTFRKLNTTDANEYRIIVLKSNQFDGFLTCSHFDATILDISNNLLHGQIPQNLSEMMPSLRLLSLSNNYLNGTVPATLCWIESLQILDLSNNHLSGRIPSCWGNLPSLTVIDFSSNILSGDVPMSLGSQESLVSLHLENNTLQGKIPMSLRNLESLETLDLSMNSFDGFIPWWIGESLSSLKVLSVHSNKFEGEIPLQLCYLASLRILNLANNVMTGTIPTCFGNFTAIAMHEQKGHWEYYSNAVPYVGFVRGYGENVQVYVKGIELEYTSTLRFLYSIDLSGNNFVGEIPQELMNLSGLQNLNLSTNKLDGHIPWNIGKLSLLESLDLSENELSGSIPFSISDLNFLSHLNLTFNHLSGRIPKGNQLQTLDDKSIYIGNDGLCGPPLNNCSDDADELPKGHEKGGTTRKDDSEMVWFYSGMGMGFAAGFVGVCSILYFNDSWRCAWFGLVDRVYNKLWVTIAIKANQVKRKFLRNKLEGNA
;
A
#
# COMPACT_ATOMS: atom_id res chain seq x y z
N MET A 1 7.83 29.54 22.34
CA MET A 1 6.91 30.71 22.42
C MET A 1 7.49 31.84 23.28
N PRO A 2 7.21 33.13 22.94
CA PRO A 2 7.67 34.26 23.78
C PRO A 2 6.90 34.31 25.10
N ASN A 3 7.63 34.40 26.23
CA ASN A 3 7.01 34.51 27.56
C ASN A 3 6.21 35.81 27.76
N THR A 4 6.37 36.80 26.86
CA THR A 4 5.61 38.07 26.89
C THR A 4 4.12 37.90 26.60
N LEU A 5 3.70 36.82 25.91
CA LEU A 5 2.27 36.50 25.71
C LEU A 5 1.50 36.35 27.03
N ASN A 6 2.17 35.94 28.11
CA ASN A 6 1.61 35.81 29.45
C ASN A 6 1.05 37.11 30.02
N ARG A 7 1.44 38.28 29.43
CA ARG A 7 1.04 39.62 29.88
C ARG A 7 -0.17 40.17 29.13
N LEU A 8 -0.69 39.43 28.13
CA LEU A 8 -1.84 39.85 27.33
C LEU A 8 -3.14 39.52 28.05
N CYS A 9 -3.46 40.25 29.11
CA CYS A 9 -4.56 39.96 30.04
C CYS A 9 -5.97 40.03 29.40
N ASN A 10 -6.11 40.62 28.22
CA ASN A 10 -7.39 40.76 27.50
C ASN A 10 -7.43 39.90 26.21
N LEU A 11 -6.45 39.03 26.00
CA LEU A 11 -6.44 38.16 24.82
C LEU A 11 -7.53 37.11 24.95
N ILE A 12 -8.45 37.09 24.00
CA ILE A 12 -9.58 36.14 23.94
C ILE A 12 -9.25 34.98 23.02
N GLU A 13 -8.57 35.25 21.92
CA GLU A 13 -8.23 34.25 20.90
C GLU A 13 -6.76 34.32 20.53
N LEU A 14 -6.12 33.16 20.45
CA LEU A 14 -4.75 33.00 19.96
C LEU A 14 -4.74 31.81 18.98
N ASP A 15 -4.69 32.16 17.70
CA ASP A 15 -4.49 31.18 16.63
C ASP A 15 -3.11 31.34 16.00
N LEU A 16 -2.26 30.32 16.14
CA LEU A 16 -0.94 30.18 15.52
C LEU A 16 -0.88 28.97 14.61
N GLY A 17 -2.02 28.41 14.23
CA GLY A 17 -2.11 27.21 13.40
C GLY A 17 -1.44 27.33 12.04
N ASN A 18 -1.05 26.19 11.46
CA ASN A 18 -0.46 26.07 10.13
C ASN A 18 0.82 26.93 9.95
N ASN A 19 1.76 26.82 10.88
CA ASN A 19 3.03 27.51 10.86
C ASN A 19 4.19 26.52 11.10
N LYS A 20 5.40 27.05 11.31
CA LYS A 20 6.61 26.27 11.63
C LYS A 20 7.17 26.64 13.00
N PHE A 21 6.31 26.99 13.93
CA PHE A 21 6.74 27.29 15.31
C PHE A 21 7.21 26.01 16.00
N SER A 22 8.25 26.14 16.82
CA SER A 22 8.87 25.01 17.53
C SER A 22 9.17 25.36 18.99
N GLY A 23 9.62 24.35 19.74
CA GLY A 23 9.98 24.45 21.16
C GLY A 23 8.79 24.20 22.09
N GLU A 24 9.03 24.36 23.40
CA GLU A 24 8.05 24.04 24.42
C GLU A 24 7.07 25.20 24.70
N ILE A 25 5.86 24.83 25.12
CA ILE A 25 4.82 25.77 25.51
C ILE A 25 4.77 26.01 27.03
N SER A 26 5.52 25.21 27.80
CA SER A 26 5.56 25.25 29.27
C SER A 26 5.97 26.63 29.81
N GLY A 27 6.88 27.34 29.14
CA GLY A 27 7.29 28.71 29.52
C GLY A 27 6.17 29.74 29.40
N THR A 28 5.24 29.58 28.49
CA THR A 28 4.13 30.50 28.24
C THR A 28 2.86 30.10 29.03
N PHE A 29 2.49 28.84 29.03
CA PHE A 29 1.25 28.36 29.62
C PHE A 29 1.43 27.60 30.95
N GLY A 30 2.67 27.22 31.29
CA GLY A 30 3.02 26.49 32.51
C GLY A 30 3.20 27.38 33.76
N ASN A 31 3.15 28.72 33.65
CA ASN A 31 3.33 29.63 34.77
C ASN A 31 1.96 30.01 35.38
N SER A 32 1.75 29.68 36.67
CA SER A 32 0.51 29.98 37.41
C SER A 32 0.20 31.46 37.60
N SER A 33 1.18 32.36 37.42
CA SER A 33 0.99 33.80 37.58
C SER A 33 0.55 34.52 36.29
N THR A 34 0.24 33.82 35.22
CA THR A 34 -0.15 34.41 33.94
C THR A 34 -1.58 34.98 34.00
N CYS A 35 -1.76 36.23 33.53
CA CYS A 35 -3.08 36.86 33.51
C CYS A 35 -3.97 36.36 32.33
N ILE A 36 -3.34 35.88 31.23
CA ILE A 36 -4.03 35.37 30.03
C ILE A 36 -5.01 34.26 30.36
N LYS A 37 -4.77 33.48 31.42
CA LYS A 37 -5.68 32.38 31.84
C LYS A 37 -7.09 32.85 32.19
N ASN A 38 -7.28 34.12 32.48
CA ASN A 38 -8.55 34.71 32.88
C ASN A 38 -9.37 35.23 31.68
N SER A 39 -8.76 35.32 30.48
CA SER A 39 -9.37 35.93 29.29
C SER A 39 -9.45 35.00 28.10
N LEU A 40 -8.51 34.07 27.95
CA LEU A 40 -8.39 33.23 26.74
C LEU A 40 -9.58 32.26 26.65
N GLU A 41 -10.27 32.33 25.51
CA GLU A 41 -11.38 31.44 25.15
C GLU A 41 -10.99 30.45 24.04
N ASN A 42 -10.15 30.86 23.08
CA ASN A 42 -9.74 30.01 21.97
C ASN A 42 -8.20 29.97 21.88
N LEU A 43 -7.64 28.77 21.88
CA LEU A 43 -6.23 28.50 21.66
C LEU A 43 -6.06 27.45 20.57
N SER A 44 -5.44 27.84 19.46
CA SER A 44 -5.06 26.96 18.36
C SER A 44 -3.57 27.05 18.10
N LEU A 45 -2.88 25.91 18.23
CA LEU A 45 -1.46 25.70 17.86
C LEU A 45 -1.34 24.61 16.78
N LEU A 46 -2.46 24.29 16.13
CA LEU A 46 -2.59 23.24 15.12
C LEU A 46 -1.48 23.30 14.06
N ASN A 47 -0.96 22.14 13.67
CA ASN A 47 -0.01 21.97 12.55
C ASN A 47 1.20 22.90 12.68
N ASN A 48 2.06 22.56 13.63
CA ASN A 48 3.33 23.22 13.93
C ASN A 48 4.40 22.18 14.31
N SER A 49 5.50 22.59 14.89
CA SER A 49 6.57 21.73 15.43
C SER A 49 6.77 21.95 16.93
N PHE A 50 5.69 22.27 17.66
CA PHE A 50 5.78 22.39 19.13
C PHE A 50 6.03 21.03 19.76
N SER A 51 6.76 21.03 20.88
CA SER A 51 7.16 19.82 21.61
C SER A 51 7.02 20.02 23.13
N GLY A 52 7.41 19.01 23.90
CA GLY A 52 7.31 19.02 25.35
C GLY A 52 6.02 18.43 25.87
N SER A 53 5.85 18.41 27.19
CA SER A 53 4.63 17.93 27.83
C SER A 53 3.55 19.01 27.88
N ILE A 54 2.26 18.57 27.95
CA ILE A 54 1.14 19.47 28.19
C ILE A 54 1.20 19.93 29.65
N PRO A 55 1.25 21.25 29.93
CA PRO A 55 1.38 21.75 31.29
C PRO A 55 0.13 21.52 32.16
N ASP A 56 0.29 21.08 33.41
CA ASP A 56 -0.79 20.93 34.38
C ASP A 56 -1.61 22.20 34.59
N ASN A 57 -0.99 23.36 34.42
CA ASN A 57 -1.65 24.64 34.59
C ASN A 57 -2.72 24.97 33.56
N PHE A 58 -2.86 24.17 32.47
CA PHE A 58 -3.98 24.35 31.54
C PHE A 58 -5.34 24.27 32.23
N GLY A 59 -5.51 23.45 33.26
CA GLY A 59 -6.73 23.38 34.04
C GLY A 59 -7.15 24.71 34.69
N GLN A 60 -6.30 25.74 34.72
CA GLN A 60 -6.61 27.07 35.24
C GLN A 60 -7.27 28.01 34.21
N PHE A 61 -7.29 27.66 32.91
CA PHE A 61 -7.88 28.46 31.83
C PHE A 61 -9.43 28.29 31.80
N LYS A 62 -10.11 28.75 32.83
CA LYS A 62 -11.53 28.46 33.05
C LYS A 62 -12.48 29.04 31.98
N ARG A 63 -12.04 29.96 31.15
CA ARG A 63 -12.82 30.51 30.02
C ARG A 63 -12.61 29.80 28.71
N LEU A 64 -11.65 28.85 28.66
CA LEU A 64 -11.29 28.16 27.43
C LEU A 64 -12.47 27.33 26.91
N LYS A 65 -12.81 27.56 25.63
CA LYS A 65 -13.84 26.86 24.86
C LYS A 65 -13.22 25.95 23.80
N VAL A 66 -12.11 26.38 23.19
CA VAL A 66 -11.41 25.65 22.13
C VAL A 66 -9.95 25.48 22.51
N LEU A 67 -9.48 24.22 22.48
CA LEU A 67 -8.08 23.86 22.66
C LEU A 67 -7.64 22.92 21.53
N TYR A 68 -6.91 23.45 20.55
CA TYR A 68 -6.36 22.71 19.44
C TYR A 68 -4.84 22.67 19.51
N LEU A 69 -4.26 21.52 19.87
CA LEU A 69 -2.82 21.25 19.91
C LEU A 69 -2.41 20.17 18.87
N SER A 70 -3.29 19.83 17.98
CA SER A 70 -3.15 18.74 17.00
C SER A 70 -1.98 18.99 16.04
N GLU A 71 -1.45 17.86 15.46
CA GLU A 71 -0.40 17.90 14.43
C GLU A 71 0.84 18.68 14.91
N ASN A 72 1.40 18.20 16.03
CA ASN A 72 2.61 18.70 16.66
C ASN A 72 3.47 17.52 17.16
N SER A 73 4.45 17.80 17.99
CA SER A 73 5.35 16.80 18.60
C SER A 73 5.23 16.78 20.14
N PHE A 74 4.02 17.01 20.68
CA PHE A 74 3.79 16.91 22.12
C PHE A 74 3.92 15.45 22.58
N TRP A 75 4.52 15.25 23.77
CA TRP A 75 4.74 13.94 24.37
C TRP A 75 4.35 13.93 25.85
N GLY A 76 4.38 12.76 26.47
CA GLY A 76 3.96 12.59 27.87
C GLY A 76 2.47 12.33 28.02
N SER A 77 1.97 12.32 29.25
CA SER A 77 0.58 12.11 29.56
C SER A 77 -0.25 13.38 29.46
N ILE A 78 -1.55 13.23 29.22
CA ILE A 78 -2.52 14.31 29.36
C ILE A 78 -2.72 14.54 30.84
N PRO A 79 -2.54 15.77 31.38
CA PRO A 79 -2.73 16.03 32.79
C PRO A 79 -4.21 15.98 33.19
N VAL A 80 -4.53 15.33 34.31
CA VAL A 80 -5.90 15.23 34.87
C VAL A 80 -6.53 16.61 35.08
N SER A 81 -5.73 17.65 35.31
CA SER A 81 -6.18 19.04 35.46
C SER A 81 -6.96 19.57 34.24
N ILE A 82 -6.80 18.99 33.05
CA ILE A 82 -7.59 19.31 31.85
C ILE A 82 -9.10 19.14 32.14
N GLY A 83 -9.48 18.14 32.95
CA GLY A 83 -10.88 17.92 33.39
C GLY A 83 -11.49 19.09 34.18
N GLN A 84 -10.71 20.11 34.51
CA GLN A 84 -11.22 21.33 35.18
C GLN A 84 -11.69 22.41 34.18
N LEU A 85 -11.60 22.19 32.86
CA LEU A 85 -12.02 23.12 31.81
C LEU A 85 -13.52 22.98 31.53
N TYR A 86 -14.35 23.41 32.43
CA TYR A 86 -15.80 23.17 32.38
C TYR A 86 -16.56 23.92 31.27
N ASN A 87 -15.95 24.93 30.62
CA ASN A 87 -16.51 25.63 29.46
C ASN A 87 -16.00 25.09 28.14
N LEU A 88 -15.13 24.04 28.15
CA LEU A 88 -14.55 23.51 26.94
C LEU A 88 -15.60 22.85 26.05
N GLU A 89 -15.64 23.29 24.79
CA GLU A 89 -16.53 22.81 23.73
C GLU A 89 -15.77 21.88 22.77
N ARG A 90 -14.50 22.21 22.50
CA ARG A 90 -13.69 21.48 21.52
C ARG A 90 -12.30 21.20 22.06
N LEU A 91 -11.92 19.93 22.07
CA LEU A 91 -10.62 19.44 22.52
C LEU A 91 -9.98 18.56 21.44
N SER A 92 -8.83 18.99 20.91
CA SER A 92 -8.11 18.19 19.93
C SER A 92 -6.62 18.14 20.22
N PHE A 93 -6.12 16.91 20.42
CA PHE A 93 -4.71 16.55 20.57
C PHE A 93 -4.21 15.60 19.45
N ARG A 94 -5.01 15.46 18.38
CA ARG A 94 -4.77 14.54 17.27
C ARG A 94 -3.34 14.66 16.74
N GLN A 95 -2.74 13.52 16.29
CA GLN A 95 -1.43 13.47 15.63
C GLN A 95 -0.33 14.14 16.47
N ASN A 96 -0.04 13.52 17.61
CA ASN A 96 1.07 13.88 18.51
C ASN A 96 1.79 12.59 18.96
N SER A 97 2.65 12.67 19.96
CA SER A 97 3.34 11.55 20.59
C SER A 97 2.90 11.37 22.05
N LEU A 98 1.65 11.68 22.35
CA LEU A 98 1.10 11.55 23.71
C LEU A 98 0.90 10.06 24.04
N HIS A 99 1.11 9.74 25.30
CA HIS A 99 0.96 8.38 25.84
C HIS A 99 0.40 8.42 27.27
N GLY A 100 0.12 7.26 27.84
CA GLY A 100 -0.44 7.15 29.18
C GLY A 100 -1.94 7.03 29.17
N GLU A 101 -2.52 7.03 30.37
CA GLU A 101 -3.89 6.67 30.62
C GLU A 101 -4.83 7.89 30.61
N VAL A 102 -5.98 7.75 29.96
CA VAL A 102 -7.10 8.71 29.97
C VAL A 102 -8.29 8.05 30.65
N SER A 103 -8.67 8.60 31.78
CA SER A 103 -9.83 8.14 32.55
C SER A 103 -10.95 9.18 32.55
N GLU A 104 -12.10 8.85 33.12
CA GLU A 104 -13.22 9.77 33.28
C GLU A 104 -12.84 11.06 34.02
N LEU A 105 -11.81 11.04 34.88
CA LEU A 105 -11.31 12.22 35.59
C LEU A 105 -10.85 13.35 34.67
N HIS A 106 -10.36 13.00 33.48
CA HIS A 106 -9.92 13.96 32.45
C HIS A 106 -11.12 14.65 31.77
N LEU A 107 -12.34 14.12 31.91
CA LEU A 107 -13.54 14.55 31.18
C LEU A 107 -14.69 14.94 32.07
N LEU A 108 -14.57 14.68 33.38
CA LEU A 108 -15.70 14.69 34.37
C LEU A 108 -16.52 15.99 34.42
N ASN A 109 -15.88 17.16 34.21
CA ASN A 109 -16.53 18.45 34.35
C ASN A 109 -16.83 19.17 33.02
N MET A 110 -16.52 18.56 31.88
CA MET A 110 -16.61 19.17 30.54
C MET A 110 -18.07 19.12 30.01
N ARG A 111 -18.99 19.81 30.63
CA ARG A 111 -20.42 19.71 30.29
C ARG A 111 -20.79 20.24 28.90
N SER A 112 -19.97 21.09 28.34
CA SER A 112 -20.20 21.74 27.04
C SER A 112 -19.43 21.04 25.88
N LEU A 113 -18.74 19.93 26.15
CA LEU A 113 -17.89 19.28 25.16
C LEU A 113 -18.75 18.67 24.03
N ILE A 114 -18.41 19.08 22.79
CA ILE A 114 -19.03 18.62 21.54
C ILE A 114 -18.05 17.93 20.60
N GLU A 115 -16.75 18.19 20.76
CA GLU A 115 -15.69 17.59 19.96
C GLU A 115 -14.56 17.06 20.86
N LEU A 116 -14.24 15.78 20.69
CA LEU A 116 -13.12 15.11 21.35
C LEU A 116 -12.30 14.37 20.29
N SER A 117 -11.08 14.84 20.00
CA SER A 117 -10.19 14.22 19.01
C SER A 117 -8.81 13.99 19.62
N MET A 118 -8.42 12.71 19.71
CA MET A 118 -7.14 12.25 20.26
C MET A 118 -6.43 11.27 19.32
N ASP A 119 -6.90 11.17 18.08
CA ASP A 119 -6.40 10.25 17.07
C ASP A 119 -4.88 10.34 16.86
N GLY A 120 -4.25 9.21 16.55
CA GLY A 120 -2.82 9.18 16.20
C GLY A 120 -1.90 9.49 17.39
N ASN A 121 -2.26 8.97 18.57
CA ASN A 121 -1.45 8.98 19.78
C ASN A 121 -1.31 7.54 20.32
N SER A 122 -0.53 7.37 21.39
CA SER A 122 -0.39 6.09 22.13
C SER A 122 -1.12 6.13 23.49
N LEU A 123 -2.33 6.67 23.48
CA LEU A 123 -3.15 6.83 24.71
C LEU A 123 -3.95 5.56 24.98
N VAL A 124 -4.12 5.24 26.26
CA VAL A 124 -4.94 4.13 26.76
C VAL A 124 -6.19 4.71 27.42
N PHE A 125 -7.38 4.34 26.94
CA PHE A 125 -8.64 4.80 27.51
C PHE A 125 -9.15 3.78 28.53
N ASP A 126 -8.94 4.07 29.83
CA ASP A 126 -9.47 3.29 30.95
C ASP A 126 -10.66 4.04 31.56
N ILE A 127 -11.83 3.84 30.96
CA ILE A 127 -13.09 4.48 31.34
C ILE A 127 -14.02 3.44 31.94
N ASP A 128 -14.56 3.71 33.14
CA ASP A 128 -15.53 2.84 33.77
C ASP A 128 -16.73 2.58 32.83
N PRO A 129 -17.07 1.32 32.54
CA PRO A 129 -18.21 0.97 31.69
C PRO A 129 -19.54 1.57 32.10
N GLU A 130 -19.76 1.80 33.43
CA GLU A 130 -20.99 2.36 34.00
C GLU A 130 -20.96 3.89 34.02
N TRP A 131 -19.86 4.54 33.64
CA TRP A 131 -19.75 5.99 33.64
C TRP A 131 -20.68 6.62 32.61
N ILE A 132 -21.40 7.65 33.02
CA ILE A 132 -22.27 8.45 32.15
C ILE A 132 -21.61 9.81 31.91
N PRO A 133 -21.15 10.10 30.69
CA PRO A 133 -20.60 11.41 30.37
C PRO A 133 -21.55 12.55 30.59
N PRO A 134 -21.09 13.69 31.15
CA PRO A 134 -21.94 14.87 31.37
C PRO A 134 -22.20 15.70 30.11
N PHE A 135 -21.71 15.27 28.95
CA PHE A 135 -21.71 15.94 27.64
C PHE A 135 -22.41 15.10 26.56
N GLN A 136 -22.64 15.74 25.39
CA GLN A 136 -23.11 15.09 24.19
C GLN A 136 -22.15 15.47 23.03
N LEU A 137 -21.39 14.51 22.55
CA LEU A 137 -20.42 14.74 21.48
C LEU A 137 -21.08 14.67 20.11
N ASP A 138 -20.65 15.53 19.21
CA ASP A 138 -20.90 15.49 17.76
C ASP A 138 -19.75 14.73 17.06
N TRP A 139 -18.52 14.95 17.53
CA TRP A 139 -17.30 14.35 16.94
C TRP A 139 -16.48 13.63 18.00
N ILE A 140 -16.15 12.34 17.69
CA ILE A 140 -15.26 11.51 18.50
C ILE A 140 -14.18 10.93 17.59
N GLY A 141 -12.91 11.26 17.87
CA GLY A 141 -11.73 10.72 17.20
C GLY A 141 -10.79 10.07 18.20
N LEU A 142 -10.69 8.75 18.18
CA LEU A 142 -9.85 7.91 19.03
C LEU A 142 -9.04 6.88 18.23
N SER A 143 -8.88 7.11 16.93
CA SER A 143 -8.13 6.19 16.07
C SER A 143 -6.67 6.08 16.50
N SER A 144 -6.14 4.85 16.49
CA SER A 144 -4.79 4.53 16.97
C SER A 144 -4.54 4.83 18.46
N CYS A 145 -5.60 4.88 19.26
CA CYS A 145 -5.55 4.83 20.72
C CYS A 145 -5.99 3.44 21.18
N GLU A 146 -5.58 2.99 22.35
CA GLU A 146 -6.04 1.74 22.96
C GLU A 146 -7.35 2.02 23.71
N VAL A 147 -8.49 1.67 23.08
CA VAL A 147 -9.85 1.88 23.64
C VAL A 147 -10.46 0.55 24.09
N GLY A 148 -10.06 -0.56 23.44
CA GLY A 148 -10.54 -1.90 23.72
C GLY A 148 -10.09 -2.49 25.06
N PRO A 149 -10.37 -3.79 25.28
CA PRO A 149 -10.84 -4.76 24.27
C PRO A 149 -12.35 -4.70 23.98
N SER A 150 -13.20 -4.21 24.88
CA SER A 150 -14.64 -4.17 24.66
C SER A 150 -15.07 -2.86 24.00
N PHE A 151 -16.20 -2.92 23.26
CA PHE A 151 -16.81 -1.73 22.66
C PHE A 151 -17.23 -0.76 23.76
N PRO A 152 -16.84 0.56 23.71
CA PRO A 152 -17.03 1.50 24.81
C PRO A 152 -18.51 1.71 25.17
N GLN A 153 -18.93 1.29 26.37
CA GLN A 153 -20.33 1.34 26.79
C GLN A 153 -20.85 2.76 27.01
N TRP A 154 -19.98 3.70 27.39
CA TRP A 154 -20.36 5.11 27.59
C TRP A 154 -20.90 5.78 26.32
N LEU A 155 -20.56 5.26 25.13
CA LEU A 155 -21.10 5.73 23.84
C LEU A 155 -22.64 5.53 23.75
N LYS A 156 -23.21 4.58 24.46
CA LYS A 156 -24.65 4.32 24.47
C LYS A 156 -25.49 5.56 24.84
N THR A 157 -24.90 6.46 25.60
CA THR A 157 -25.59 7.70 26.07
C THR A 157 -25.38 8.87 25.09
N GLN A 158 -24.50 8.76 24.10
CA GLN A 158 -24.13 9.81 23.17
C GLN A 158 -25.06 9.82 21.95
N LYS A 159 -26.20 10.53 22.07
CA LYS A 159 -27.24 10.55 21.03
C LYS A 159 -27.00 11.56 19.91
N SER A 160 -26.02 12.45 20.07
CA SER A 160 -25.73 13.53 19.11
C SER A 160 -24.58 13.21 18.18
N ILE A 161 -23.96 12.02 18.29
CA ILE A 161 -22.77 11.66 17.49
C ILE A 161 -23.09 11.67 15.99
N ARG A 162 -22.34 12.49 15.26
CA ARG A 162 -22.32 12.49 13.79
C ARG A 162 -21.05 11.82 13.23
N PHE A 163 -19.93 11.96 13.93
CA PHE A 163 -18.64 11.40 13.49
C PHE A 163 -18.01 10.56 14.60
N LEU A 164 -17.77 9.29 14.31
CA LEU A 164 -17.14 8.33 15.21
C LEU A 164 -15.98 7.63 14.54
N GLN A 165 -14.76 7.94 14.97
CA GLN A 165 -13.51 7.35 14.48
C GLN A 165 -12.81 6.59 15.60
N MET A 166 -12.73 5.28 15.48
CA MET A 166 -12.01 4.36 16.39
C MET A 166 -11.28 3.29 15.59
N SER A 167 -10.62 3.70 14.51
CA SER A 167 -9.79 2.83 13.69
C SER A 167 -8.54 2.41 14.46
N ASN A 168 -8.13 1.12 14.36
CA ASN A 168 -6.94 0.60 15.05
C ASN A 168 -6.95 0.92 16.56
N ALA A 169 -8.09 0.66 17.21
CA ALA A 169 -8.32 1.03 18.61
C ALA A 169 -8.36 -0.19 19.56
N SER A 170 -7.82 -1.34 19.12
CA SER A 170 -7.74 -2.61 19.88
C SER A 170 -9.13 -3.15 20.33
N ILE A 171 -10.21 -2.78 19.61
CA ILE A 171 -11.58 -3.20 19.95
C ILE A 171 -11.84 -4.59 19.38
N SER A 172 -12.44 -5.47 20.20
CA SER A 172 -12.82 -6.83 19.84
C SER A 172 -14.25 -7.13 20.26
N GLY A 173 -14.81 -8.22 19.74
CA GLY A 173 -16.18 -8.62 20.05
C GLY A 173 -17.21 -8.13 19.04
N ASN A 174 -18.49 -8.27 19.38
CA ASN A 174 -19.58 -7.81 18.55
C ASN A 174 -19.84 -6.31 18.78
N ILE A 175 -20.29 -5.62 17.73
CA ILE A 175 -20.90 -4.29 17.92
C ILE A 175 -22.20 -4.50 18.71
N PRO A 176 -22.41 -3.79 19.84
CA PRO A 176 -23.58 -4.00 20.69
C PRO A 176 -24.90 -3.59 20.01
N ASP A 177 -26.01 -4.29 20.30
CA ASP A 177 -27.33 -4.01 19.71
C ASP A 177 -27.82 -2.57 19.93
N TRP A 178 -27.42 -1.93 21.03
CA TRP A 178 -27.79 -0.54 21.29
C TRP A 178 -27.16 0.44 20.28
N PHE A 179 -26.13 0.06 19.55
CA PHE A 179 -25.47 0.89 18.52
C PHE A 179 -26.47 1.33 17.45
N GLU A 180 -27.42 0.46 17.09
CA GLU A 180 -28.48 0.81 16.15
C GLU A 180 -29.24 2.08 16.57
N ASN A 181 -29.41 2.29 17.87
CA ASN A 181 -30.18 3.46 18.38
C ASN A 181 -29.48 4.80 18.18
N ILE A 182 -28.13 4.82 18.11
CA ILE A 182 -27.35 6.03 17.86
C ILE A 182 -27.01 6.18 16.37
N SER A 183 -27.12 5.11 15.59
CA SER A 183 -26.70 5.06 14.20
C SER A 183 -27.47 6.01 13.27
N SER A 184 -28.69 6.43 13.64
CA SER A 184 -29.51 7.35 12.83
C SER A 184 -28.92 8.75 12.65
N ASN A 185 -27.97 9.16 13.50
CA ASN A 185 -27.32 10.46 13.42
C ASN A 185 -25.88 10.35 12.87
N ILE A 186 -25.33 9.14 12.80
CA ILE A 186 -23.94 8.93 12.37
C ILE A 186 -23.83 9.14 10.86
N VAL A 187 -23.10 10.17 10.49
CA VAL A 187 -22.72 10.55 9.12
C VAL A 187 -21.39 9.90 8.74
N GLY A 188 -20.41 9.89 9.65
CA GLY A 188 -19.11 9.27 9.47
C GLY A 188 -18.80 8.24 10.54
N LEU A 189 -18.59 6.98 10.12
CA LEU A 189 -18.17 5.87 10.98
C LEU A 189 -16.89 5.25 10.43
N ASP A 190 -15.85 5.21 11.26
CA ASP A 190 -14.62 4.43 10.97
C ASP A 190 -14.26 3.55 12.16
N LEU A 191 -14.50 2.24 12.02
CA LEU A 191 -14.12 1.19 12.97
C LEU A 191 -13.09 0.23 12.35
N SER A 192 -12.38 0.66 11.31
CA SER A 192 -11.43 -0.17 10.59
C SER A 192 -10.26 -0.65 11.44
N TYR A 193 -9.57 -1.71 11.00
CA TYR A 193 -8.37 -2.24 11.66
C TYR A 193 -8.57 -2.60 13.14
N ASN A 194 -9.70 -3.25 13.45
CA ASN A 194 -10.00 -3.78 14.77
C ASN A 194 -10.15 -5.30 14.73
N GLN A 195 -10.62 -5.90 15.81
CA GLN A 195 -10.90 -7.33 15.91
C GLN A 195 -12.41 -7.59 16.13
N LEU A 196 -13.24 -6.73 15.53
CA LEU A 196 -14.70 -6.85 15.59
C LEU A 196 -15.14 -8.08 14.79
N PHE A 197 -16.05 -8.87 15.34
CA PHE A 197 -16.58 -10.07 14.70
C PHE A 197 -18.12 -10.15 14.81
N GLY A 198 -18.70 -11.25 14.28
CA GLY A 198 -20.13 -11.43 14.17
C GLY A 198 -20.71 -10.74 12.94
N THR A 199 -22.02 -10.55 12.90
CA THR A 199 -22.70 -9.96 11.75
C THR A 199 -22.50 -8.45 11.66
N LEU A 200 -22.61 -7.91 10.44
CA LEU A 200 -22.59 -6.47 10.23
C LEU A 200 -23.69 -5.77 11.06
N PRO A 201 -23.41 -4.59 11.65
CA PRO A 201 -24.40 -3.85 12.42
C PRO A 201 -25.53 -3.33 11.52
N THR A 202 -26.72 -3.22 12.09
CA THR A 202 -27.84 -2.55 11.43
C THR A 202 -27.75 -1.04 11.62
N PHE A 203 -28.08 -0.29 10.57
CA PHE A 203 -28.11 1.17 10.62
C PHE A 203 -29.54 1.65 10.41
N ARG A 204 -29.97 2.63 11.20
CA ARG A 204 -31.21 3.35 10.92
C ARG A 204 -30.98 4.36 9.82
N LYS A 205 -32.03 4.67 9.07
CA LYS A 205 -32.00 5.75 8.08
C LYS A 205 -31.52 7.05 8.74
N LEU A 206 -30.69 7.82 8.01
CA LEU A 206 -30.21 9.11 8.51
C LEU A 206 -31.37 10.03 8.86
N ASN A 207 -31.26 10.65 10.01
CA ASN A 207 -32.24 11.61 10.53
C ASN A 207 -31.84 13.04 10.10
N THR A 208 -31.69 13.25 8.77
CA THR A 208 -31.28 14.53 8.18
C THR A 208 -32.30 15.03 7.20
N THR A 209 -32.42 16.37 7.11
CA THR A 209 -33.17 17.08 6.06
C THR A 209 -32.27 17.63 4.95
N ASP A 210 -30.96 17.52 5.11
CA ASP A 210 -29.99 17.98 4.13
C ASP A 210 -29.76 16.89 3.07
N ALA A 211 -30.21 17.16 1.85
CA ALA A 211 -30.02 16.24 0.70
C ALA A 211 -28.55 16.08 0.28
N ASN A 212 -27.65 16.90 0.79
CA ASN A 212 -26.20 16.84 0.49
C ASN A 212 -25.41 16.13 1.57
N GLU A 213 -26.05 15.57 2.61
CA GLU A 213 -25.36 14.88 3.67
C GLU A 213 -24.97 13.45 3.21
N TYR A 214 -23.69 13.14 3.27
CA TYR A 214 -23.12 11.87 2.82
C TYR A 214 -22.86 10.97 4.02
N ARG A 215 -23.35 9.73 3.98
CA ARG A 215 -23.00 8.74 4.99
C ARG A 215 -21.79 7.93 4.57
N ILE A 216 -20.78 7.91 5.42
CA ILE A 216 -19.52 7.19 5.25
C ILE A 216 -19.45 6.07 6.27
N ILE A 217 -19.30 4.82 5.82
CA ILE A 217 -19.18 3.64 6.68
C ILE A 217 -17.93 2.87 6.28
N VAL A 218 -16.95 2.83 7.20
CA VAL A 218 -15.67 2.13 7.02
C VAL A 218 -15.52 1.09 8.12
N LEU A 219 -15.67 -0.17 7.77
CA LEU A 219 -15.58 -1.34 8.67
C LEU A 219 -14.49 -2.31 8.22
N LYS A 220 -13.60 -1.88 7.32
CA LYS A 220 -12.56 -2.73 6.73
C LYS A 220 -11.59 -3.30 7.75
N SER A 221 -10.94 -4.41 7.39
CA SER A 221 -9.91 -5.04 8.21
C SER A 221 -10.41 -5.37 9.62
N ASN A 222 -11.48 -6.15 9.67
CA ASN A 222 -12.09 -6.74 10.86
C ASN A 222 -12.34 -8.24 10.63
N GLN A 223 -13.17 -8.85 11.43
CA GLN A 223 -13.54 -10.27 11.36
C GLN A 223 -15.07 -10.44 11.24
N PHE A 224 -15.77 -9.47 10.64
CA PHE A 224 -17.21 -9.59 10.39
C PHE A 224 -17.49 -10.76 9.48
N ASP A 225 -18.47 -11.59 9.84
CA ASP A 225 -18.89 -12.77 9.10
C ASP A 225 -20.40 -12.73 8.74
N GLY A 226 -20.84 -13.74 8.03
CA GLY A 226 -22.25 -13.84 7.62
C GLY A 226 -22.53 -13.21 6.26
N PHE A 227 -23.80 -12.97 5.99
CA PHE A 227 -24.26 -12.47 4.69
C PHE A 227 -24.24 -10.95 4.65
N LEU A 228 -23.93 -10.39 3.48
CA LEU A 228 -24.14 -8.98 3.23
C LEU A 228 -25.66 -8.69 3.19
N THR A 229 -26.23 -8.35 4.33
CA THR A 229 -27.64 -7.95 4.43
C THR A 229 -27.75 -6.45 4.31
N CYS A 230 -28.31 -5.98 3.22
CA CYS A 230 -28.45 -4.54 2.94
C CYS A 230 -29.63 -3.88 3.68
N SER A 231 -30.14 -4.45 4.77
CA SER A 231 -31.18 -3.82 5.55
C SER A 231 -30.62 -2.53 6.20
N HIS A 232 -30.88 -1.38 5.54
CA HIS A 232 -30.67 -0.03 6.06
C HIS A 232 -29.27 0.61 5.96
N PHE A 233 -28.41 0.16 5.04
CA PHE A 233 -27.23 0.95 4.69
C PHE A 233 -27.62 2.09 3.73
N ASP A 234 -27.88 3.26 4.21
CA ASP A 234 -28.04 4.47 3.39
C ASP A 234 -26.68 5.15 3.27
N ALA A 235 -25.73 4.46 2.60
CA ALA A 235 -24.34 4.90 2.52
C ALA A 235 -24.01 5.49 1.16
N THR A 236 -23.22 6.55 1.17
CA THR A 236 -22.54 7.10 -0.02
C THR A 236 -21.18 6.45 -0.21
N ILE A 237 -20.54 6.05 0.88
CA ILE A 237 -19.30 5.29 0.90
C ILE A 237 -19.47 4.10 1.82
N LEU A 238 -19.20 2.91 1.28
CA LEU A 238 -19.21 1.67 2.02
C LEU A 238 -17.91 0.90 1.75
N ASP A 239 -17.04 0.83 2.75
CA ASP A 239 -15.81 0.03 2.73
C ASP A 239 -15.87 -1.02 3.85
N ILE A 240 -16.15 -2.27 3.47
CA ILE A 240 -16.15 -3.45 4.33
C ILE A 240 -15.16 -4.52 3.84
N SER A 241 -14.13 -4.07 3.16
CA SER A 241 -13.04 -4.90 2.67
C SER A 241 -12.27 -5.60 3.80
N ASN A 242 -11.56 -6.67 3.47
CA ASN A 242 -10.78 -7.45 4.44
C ASN A 242 -11.60 -7.91 5.65
N ASN A 243 -12.65 -8.72 5.39
CA ASN A 243 -13.50 -9.33 6.38
C ASN A 243 -13.77 -10.82 6.03
N LEU A 244 -14.70 -11.46 6.71
CA LEU A 244 -15.04 -12.87 6.51
C LEU A 244 -16.45 -13.04 5.88
N LEU A 245 -16.98 -12.00 5.25
CA LEU A 245 -18.31 -12.00 4.67
C LEU A 245 -18.44 -13.05 3.55
N HIS A 246 -19.56 -13.75 3.51
CA HIS A 246 -19.82 -14.80 2.55
C HIS A 246 -21.24 -14.70 1.95
N GLY A 247 -21.54 -15.56 0.95
CA GLY A 247 -22.81 -15.52 0.24
C GLY A 247 -22.81 -14.53 -0.93
N GLN A 248 -23.97 -14.21 -1.44
CA GLN A 248 -24.12 -13.40 -2.64
C GLN A 248 -24.21 -11.90 -2.32
N ILE A 249 -23.76 -11.07 -3.26
CA ILE A 249 -24.04 -9.63 -3.24
C ILE A 249 -25.53 -9.43 -3.51
N PRO A 250 -26.27 -8.69 -2.64
CA PRO A 250 -27.71 -8.51 -2.78
C PRO A 250 -28.12 -7.85 -4.10
N GLN A 251 -29.13 -8.40 -4.78
CA GLN A 251 -29.62 -7.87 -6.04
C GLN A 251 -30.34 -6.52 -5.91
N ASN A 252 -30.82 -6.15 -4.72
CA ASN A 252 -31.51 -4.88 -4.46
C ASN A 252 -30.58 -3.79 -3.88
N LEU A 253 -29.26 -3.95 -3.98
CA LEU A 253 -28.28 -3.02 -3.44
C LEU A 253 -28.46 -1.59 -4.01
N SER A 254 -28.76 -1.48 -5.31
CA SER A 254 -29.02 -0.18 -5.95
C SER A 254 -30.26 0.54 -5.43
N GLU A 255 -31.29 -0.20 -5.02
CA GLU A 255 -32.50 0.37 -4.43
C GLU A 255 -32.25 0.91 -3.02
N MET A 256 -31.35 0.28 -2.31
CA MET A 256 -31.05 0.59 -0.91
C MET A 256 -30.00 1.69 -0.77
N MET A 257 -29.06 1.76 -1.72
CA MET A 257 -27.99 2.76 -1.72
C MET A 257 -27.88 3.45 -3.10
N PRO A 258 -28.91 4.19 -3.54
CA PRO A 258 -28.94 4.84 -4.84
C PRO A 258 -27.88 5.95 -5.01
N SER A 259 -27.39 6.50 -3.90
CA SER A 259 -26.38 7.56 -3.86
C SER A 259 -24.96 7.05 -3.61
N LEU A 260 -24.73 5.72 -3.73
CA LEU A 260 -23.43 5.12 -3.47
C LEU A 260 -22.41 5.60 -4.50
N ARG A 261 -21.25 6.07 -4.01
CA ARG A 261 -20.11 6.52 -4.82
C ARG A 261 -18.92 5.56 -4.74
N LEU A 262 -18.71 4.99 -3.56
CA LEU A 262 -17.65 3.99 -3.35
C LEU A 262 -18.25 2.75 -2.71
N LEU A 263 -18.00 1.60 -3.34
CA LEU A 263 -18.27 0.28 -2.81
C LEU A 263 -16.99 -0.54 -2.84
N SER A 264 -16.44 -0.87 -1.67
CA SER A 264 -15.36 -1.85 -1.56
C SER A 264 -15.82 -3.03 -0.71
N LEU A 265 -15.85 -4.20 -1.34
CA LEU A 265 -16.17 -5.50 -0.76
C LEU A 265 -14.97 -6.44 -0.88
N SER A 266 -13.80 -5.93 -1.23
CA SER A 266 -12.62 -6.73 -1.53
C SER A 266 -12.14 -7.57 -0.35
N ASN A 267 -11.41 -8.65 -0.66
CA ASN A 267 -10.84 -9.53 0.35
C ASN A 267 -11.90 -10.07 1.34
N ASN A 268 -12.92 -10.74 0.78
CA ASN A 268 -13.98 -11.44 1.50
C ASN A 268 -14.19 -12.84 0.91
N TYR A 269 -15.23 -13.56 1.30
CA TYR A 269 -15.61 -14.87 0.77
C TYR A 269 -16.93 -14.81 -0.03
N LEU A 270 -17.25 -13.65 -0.61
CA LEU A 270 -18.46 -13.45 -1.38
C LEU A 270 -18.46 -14.33 -2.64
N ASN A 271 -19.61 -14.88 -2.98
CA ASN A 271 -19.79 -15.79 -4.12
C ASN A 271 -20.99 -15.39 -4.99
N GLY A 272 -21.31 -16.21 -5.99
CA GLY A 272 -22.38 -15.91 -6.94
C GLY A 272 -21.92 -14.95 -8.03
N THR A 273 -22.86 -14.25 -8.66
CA THR A 273 -22.58 -13.36 -9.79
C THR A 273 -22.52 -11.90 -9.37
N VAL A 274 -21.77 -11.08 -10.11
CA VAL A 274 -21.83 -9.61 -9.99
C VAL A 274 -23.24 -9.15 -10.36
N PRO A 275 -23.97 -8.45 -9.47
CA PRO A 275 -25.33 -8.03 -9.75
C PRO A 275 -25.41 -6.97 -10.87
N ALA A 276 -26.26 -7.20 -11.88
CA ALA A 276 -26.49 -6.22 -12.94
C ALA A 276 -27.11 -4.90 -12.41
N THR A 277 -27.75 -4.95 -11.25
CA THR A 277 -28.35 -3.78 -10.61
C THR A 277 -27.33 -2.74 -10.14
N LEU A 278 -26.06 -3.13 -9.96
CA LEU A 278 -24.96 -2.17 -9.71
C LEU A 278 -24.85 -1.12 -10.82
N CYS A 279 -25.19 -1.48 -12.06
CA CYS A 279 -25.22 -0.57 -13.20
C CYS A 279 -26.31 0.53 -13.12
N TRP A 280 -27.17 0.49 -12.14
CA TRP A 280 -28.23 1.51 -11.94
C TRP A 280 -27.83 2.57 -10.92
N ILE A 281 -26.65 2.45 -10.32
CA ILE A 281 -26.14 3.40 -9.35
C ILE A 281 -25.32 4.47 -10.11
N GLU A 282 -26.01 5.46 -10.69
CA GLU A 282 -25.40 6.49 -11.56
C GLU A 282 -24.28 7.31 -10.89
N SER A 283 -24.31 7.40 -9.54
CA SER A 283 -23.31 8.11 -8.75
C SER A 283 -22.02 7.32 -8.48
N LEU A 284 -21.95 6.02 -8.87
CA LEU A 284 -20.85 5.13 -8.55
C LEU A 284 -19.56 5.59 -9.25
N GLN A 285 -18.50 5.73 -8.45
CA GLN A 285 -17.19 6.17 -8.89
C GLN A 285 -16.13 5.08 -8.74
N ILE A 286 -16.19 4.32 -7.64
CA ILE A 286 -15.25 3.26 -7.32
C ILE A 286 -16.02 2.00 -6.99
N LEU A 287 -15.70 0.91 -7.70
CA LEU A 287 -16.26 -0.42 -7.47
C LEU A 287 -15.11 -1.41 -7.34
N ASP A 288 -14.84 -1.83 -6.10
CA ASP A 288 -13.82 -2.82 -5.76
C ASP A 288 -14.49 -4.08 -5.20
N LEU A 289 -14.47 -5.17 -5.98
CA LEU A 289 -14.97 -6.48 -5.63
C LEU A 289 -13.85 -7.54 -5.64
N SER A 290 -12.60 -7.11 -5.64
CA SER A 290 -11.42 -7.96 -5.79
C SER A 290 -11.27 -9.00 -4.67
N ASN A 291 -10.51 -10.05 -4.93
CA ASN A 291 -10.19 -11.09 -3.95
C ASN A 291 -11.44 -11.68 -3.27
N ASN A 292 -12.34 -12.25 -4.08
CA ASN A 292 -13.56 -12.93 -3.65
C ASN A 292 -13.74 -14.26 -4.41
N HIS A 293 -14.91 -14.87 -4.33
CA HIS A 293 -15.27 -16.08 -5.07
C HIS A 293 -16.41 -15.82 -6.07
N LEU A 294 -16.48 -14.59 -6.61
CA LEU A 294 -17.49 -14.21 -7.58
C LEU A 294 -17.29 -14.96 -8.88
N SER A 295 -18.38 -15.38 -9.50
CA SER A 295 -18.38 -16.26 -10.68
C SER A 295 -19.35 -15.77 -11.76
N GLY A 296 -19.38 -16.47 -12.89
CA GLY A 296 -20.24 -16.12 -14.02
C GLY A 296 -19.65 -14.98 -14.86
N ARG A 297 -20.49 -14.33 -15.66
CA ARG A 297 -20.07 -13.28 -16.59
C ARG A 297 -20.13 -11.91 -15.95
N ILE A 298 -19.25 -11.03 -16.39
CA ILE A 298 -19.35 -9.59 -16.08
C ILE A 298 -20.63 -9.08 -16.75
N PRO A 299 -21.54 -8.37 -16.04
CA PRO A 299 -22.75 -7.81 -16.61
C PRO A 299 -22.48 -6.91 -17.81
N SER A 300 -23.42 -6.82 -18.76
CA SER A 300 -23.28 -6.03 -20.00
C SER A 300 -23.95 -4.65 -19.94
N CYS A 301 -24.13 -4.09 -18.76
CA CYS A 301 -24.94 -2.88 -18.53
C CYS A 301 -24.13 -1.63 -18.16
N TRP A 302 -22.82 -1.67 -18.21
CA TRP A 302 -21.95 -0.60 -17.67
C TRP A 302 -22.04 0.76 -18.39
N GLY A 303 -22.68 0.85 -19.56
CA GLY A 303 -22.76 2.08 -20.35
C GLY A 303 -23.47 3.30 -19.70
N ASN A 304 -24.07 3.14 -18.52
CA ASN A 304 -24.89 4.17 -17.87
C ASN A 304 -24.25 4.78 -16.60
N LEU A 305 -22.95 4.60 -16.37
CA LEU A 305 -22.28 5.08 -15.17
C LEU A 305 -21.24 6.19 -15.46
N PRO A 306 -21.67 7.43 -15.69
CA PRO A 306 -20.80 8.49 -16.21
C PRO A 306 -19.67 8.91 -15.28
N SER A 307 -19.77 8.57 -14.00
CA SER A 307 -18.80 8.95 -12.96
C SER A 307 -17.84 7.83 -12.58
N LEU A 308 -17.95 6.64 -13.20
CA LEU A 308 -17.17 5.48 -12.80
C LEU A 308 -15.71 5.64 -13.23
N THR A 309 -14.81 5.66 -12.25
CA THR A 309 -13.37 5.89 -12.44
C THR A 309 -12.55 4.64 -12.18
N VAL A 310 -12.99 3.74 -11.30
CA VAL A 310 -12.28 2.52 -10.95
C VAL A 310 -13.21 1.33 -10.97
N ILE A 311 -12.77 0.27 -11.65
CA ILE A 311 -13.35 -1.07 -11.60
C ILE A 311 -12.23 -2.04 -11.21
N ASP A 312 -12.40 -2.71 -10.07
CA ASP A 312 -11.51 -3.79 -9.65
C ASP A 312 -12.33 -5.06 -9.41
N PHE A 313 -12.18 -6.03 -10.32
CA PHE A 313 -12.78 -7.37 -10.24
C PHE A 313 -11.71 -8.46 -10.17
N SER A 314 -10.49 -8.08 -9.88
CA SER A 314 -9.34 -9.00 -9.83
C SER A 314 -9.53 -10.14 -8.83
N SER A 315 -8.81 -11.21 -9.04
CA SER A 315 -8.75 -12.35 -8.11
C SER A 315 -10.13 -12.90 -7.73
N ASN A 316 -10.89 -13.29 -8.75
CA ASN A 316 -12.20 -13.94 -8.66
C ASN A 316 -12.27 -15.17 -9.56
N ILE A 317 -13.47 -15.70 -9.81
CA ILE A 317 -13.72 -16.84 -10.75
C ILE A 317 -14.66 -16.38 -11.89
N LEU A 318 -14.52 -15.11 -12.30
CA LEU A 318 -15.32 -14.55 -13.39
C LEU A 318 -14.92 -15.17 -14.73
N SER A 319 -15.89 -15.35 -15.62
CA SER A 319 -15.70 -16.08 -16.89
C SER A 319 -16.40 -15.41 -18.06
N GLY A 320 -16.11 -15.90 -19.27
CA GLY A 320 -16.66 -15.35 -20.50
C GLY A 320 -15.89 -14.13 -20.99
N ASP A 321 -16.46 -13.39 -21.94
CA ASP A 321 -15.82 -12.28 -22.59
C ASP A 321 -16.00 -10.98 -21.80
N VAL A 322 -15.05 -10.04 -21.94
CA VAL A 322 -15.21 -8.67 -21.43
C VAL A 322 -16.32 -7.97 -22.22
N PRO A 323 -17.35 -7.43 -21.53
CA PRO A 323 -18.48 -6.83 -22.23
C PRO A 323 -18.12 -5.52 -22.93
N MET A 324 -18.63 -5.32 -24.15
CA MET A 324 -18.37 -4.12 -24.95
C MET A 324 -18.84 -2.81 -24.25
N SER A 325 -19.83 -2.91 -23.36
CA SER A 325 -20.36 -1.76 -22.61
C SER A 325 -19.35 -1.12 -21.65
N LEU A 326 -18.29 -1.83 -21.23
CA LEU A 326 -17.21 -1.24 -20.45
C LEU A 326 -16.50 -0.10 -21.19
N GLY A 327 -16.38 -0.20 -22.51
CA GLY A 327 -15.80 0.85 -23.34
C GLY A 327 -16.63 2.13 -23.47
N SER A 328 -17.81 2.20 -22.86
CA SER A 328 -18.60 3.43 -22.78
C SER A 328 -18.28 4.30 -21.55
N GLN A 329 -17.33 3.87 -20.71
CA GLN A 329 -16.95 4.54 -19.46
C GLN A 329 -15.79 5.53 -19.71
N GLU A 330 -16.01 6.65 -20.39
CA GLU A 330 -14.95 7.60 -20.77
C GLU A 330 -14.15 8.16 -19.56
N SER A 331 -14.76 8.13 -18.36
CA SER A 331 -14.13 8.58 -17.11
C SER A 331 -13.27 7.50 -16.44
N LEU A 332 -13.23 6.27 -16.98
CA LEU A 332 -12.52 5.16 -16.35
C LEU A 332 -11.00 5.40 -16.40
N VAL A 333 -10.37 5.31 -15.25
CA VAL A 333 -8.94 5.53 -15.05
C VAL A 333 -8.21 4.24 -14.72
N SER A 334 -8.87 3.32 -14.00
CA SER A 334 -8.27 2.05 -13.61
C SER A 334 -9.25 0.89 -13.87
N LEU A 335 -8.75 -0.14 -14.56
CA LEU A 335 -9.48 -1.37 -14.85
C LEU A 335 -8.61 -2.58 -14.50
N HIS A 336 -9.02 -3.30 -13.45
CA HIS A 336 -8.41 -4.53 -12.96
C HIS A 336 -9.35 -5.72 -13.19
N LEU A 337 -8.90 -6.66 -14.01
CA LEU A 337 -9.61 -7.92 -14.31
C LEU A 337 -8.69 -9.14 -14.12
N GLU A 338 -7.49 -8.93 -13.59
CA GLU A 338 -6.47 -9.97 -13.47
C GLU A 338 -6.92 -11.12 -12.56
N ASN A 339 -6.26 -12.27 -12.73
CA ASN A 339 -6.49 -13.49 -11.95
C ASN A 339 -7.95 -13.92 -11.91
N ASN A 340 -8.50 -14.19 -13.12
CA ASN A 340 -9.85 -14.69 -13.36
C ASN A 340 -9.83 -15.82 -14.40
N THR A 341 -10.98 -16.20 -14.92
CA THR A 341 -11.14 -17.18 -16.01
C THR A 341 -11.76 -16.55 -17.27
N LEU A 342 -11.51 -15.25 -17.47
CA LEU A 342 -11.98 -14.49 -18.61
C LEU A 342 -11.30 -15.00 -19.90
N GLN A 343 -11.99 -14.87 -21.03
CA GLN A 343 -11.51 -15.42 -22.31
C GLN A 343 -11.87 -14.52 -23.50
N GLY A 344 -11.46 -14.95 -24.69
CA GLY A 344 -11.72 -14.23 -25.93
C GLY A 344 -10.78 -13.05 -26.14
N LYS A 345 -11.16 -12.15 -27.03
CA LYS A 345 -10.33 -11.01 -27.44
C LYS A 345 -10.65 -9.76 -26.62
N ILE A 346 -9.65 -8.88 -26.47
CA ILE A 346 -9.87 -7.56 -25.89
C ILE A 346 -10.86 -6.79 -26.80
N PRO A 347 -12.04 -6.36 -26.30
CA PRO A 347 -13.05 -5.75 -27.11
C PRO A 347 -12.63 -4.37 -27.62
N MET A 348 -12.92 -4.09 -28.91
CA MET A 348 -12.51 -2.85 -29.56
C MET A 348 -13.14 -1.59 -28.94
N SER A 349 -14.22 -1.73 -28.20
CA SER A 349 -14.87 -0.62 -27.48
C SER A 349 -13.97 0.01 -26.41
N LEU A 350 -13.02 -0.76 -25.79
CA LEU A 350 -12.10 -0.23 -24.79
C LEU A 350 -11.17 0.85 -25.33
N ARG A 351 -11.06 1.01 -26.67
CA ARG A 351 -10.31 2.11 -27.30
C ARG A 351 -10.83 3.50 -26.90
N ASN A 352 -12.06 3.61 -26.45
CA ASN A 352 -12.70 4.88 -26.08
C ASN A 352 -12.30 5.35 -24.66
N LEU A 353 -11.58 4.53 -23.90
CA LEU A 353 -11.17 4.83 -22.52
C LEU A 353 -9.91 5.72 -22.50
N GLU A 354 -9.98 6.91 -23.10
CA GLU A 354 -8.82 7.80 -23.26
C GLU A 354 -8.19 8.25 -21.93
N SER A 355 -8.96 8.22 -20.84
CA SER A 355 -8.49 8.55 -19.48
C SER A 355 -7.80 7.39 -18.77
N LEU A 356 -7.77 6.19 -19.37
CA LEU A 356 -7.29 4.98 -18.69
C LEU A 356 -5.77 5.05 -18.42
N GLU A 357 -5.40 4.93 -17.14
CA GLU A 357 -4.02 4.93 -16.67
C GLU A 357 -3.51 3.53 -16.38
N THR A 358 -4.41 2.64 -15.88
CA THR A 358 -4.09 1.23 -15.59
C THR A 358 -5.03 0.29 -16.33
N LEU A 359 -4.44 -0.66 -17.04
CA LEU A 359 -5.13 -1.80 -17.64
C LEU A 359 -4.41 -3.08 -17.23
N ASP A 360 -5.01 -3.85 -16.30
CA ASP A 360 -4.51 -5.17 -15.92
C ASP A 360 -5.53 -6.25 -16.29
N LEU A 361 -5.12 -7.11 -17.25
CA LEU A 361 -5.88 -8.26 -17.74
C LEU A 361 -5.13 -9.57 -17.50
N SER A 362 -4.06 -9.54 -16.71
CA SER A 362 -3.15 -10.67 -16.52
C SER A 362 -3.82 -11.90 -15.90
N MET A 363 -3.15 -13.04 -15.97
CA MET A 363 -3.61 -14.30 -15.34
C MET A 363 -5.05 -14.66 -15.71
N ASN A 364 -5.33 -14.68 -17.02
CA ASN A 364 -6.62 -15.03 -17.61
C ASN A 364 -6.48 -16.03 -18.78
N SER A 365 -7.47 -16.16 -19.61
CA SER A 365 -7.44 -16.97 -20.83
C SER A 365 -7.71 -16.17 -22.10
N PHE A 366 -7.34 -14.88 -22.12
CA PHE A 366 -7.45 -14.03 -23.30
C PHE A 366 -6.57 -14.56 -24.44
N ASP A 367 -7.06 -14.44 -25.67
CA ASP A 367 -6.42 -14.94 -26.88
C ASP A 367 -6.36 -13.90 -28.01
N GLY A 368 -5.73 -14.28 -29.12
CA GLY A 368 -5.54 -13.44 -30.29
C GLY A 368 -4.39 -12.44 -30.12
N PHE A 369 -4.45 -11.35 -30.88
CA PHE A 369 -3.37 -10.34 -30.92
C PHE A 369 -3.59 -9.23 -29.89
N ILE A 370 -2.51 -8.67 -29.35
CA ILE A 370 -2.58 -7.39 -28.63
C ILE A 370 -3.09 -6.32 -29.61
N PRO A 371 -4.20 -5.63 -29.32
CA PRO A 371 -4.76 -4.67 -30.26
C PRO A 371 -3.87 -3.44 -30.47
N TRP A 372 -3.63 -3.08 -31.71
CA TRP A 372 -2.84 -1.90 -32.09
C TRP A 372 -3.40 -0.57 -31.54
N TRP A 373 -4.72 -0.47 -31.41
CA TRP A 373 -5.40 0.73 -30.91
C TRP A 373 -5.07 1.04 -29.43
N ILE A 374 -4.54 0.10 -28.65
CA ILE A 374 -4.07 0.37 -27.26
C ILE A 374 -3.04 1.50 -27.30
N GLY A 375 -2.07 1.44 -28.21
CA GLY A 375 -1.06 2.48 -28.33
C GLY A 375 -1.54 3.78 -28.93
N GLU A 376 -2.54 3.74 -29.83
CA GLU A 376 -3.04 4.93 -30.51
C GLU A 376 -4.10 5.69 -29.70
N SER A 377 -4.92 4.97 -28.91
CA SER A 377 -6.08 5.57 -28.25
C SER A 377 -5.89 5.79 -26.74
N LEU A 378 -5.12 4.93 -26.05
CA LEU A 378 -4.98 5.00 -24.59
C LEU A 378 -3.72 5.78 -24.18
N SER A 379 -3.62 7.03 -24.62
CA SER A 379 -2.41 7.86 -24.45
C SER A 379 -2.05 8.16 -22.97
N SER A 380 -3.02 8.04 -22.06
CA SER A 380 -2.83 8.24 -20.61
C SER A 380 -2.23 7.01 -19.90
N LEU A 381 -2.09 5.88 -20.60
CA LEU A 381 -1.76 4.60 -19.99
C LEU A 381 -0.36 4.60 -19.36
N LYS A 382 -0.30 4.27 -18.08
CA LYS A 382 0.93 4.15 -17.26
C LYS A 382 1.29 2.70 -16.98
N VAL A 383 0.27 1.83 -16.88
CA VAL A 383 0.42 0.39 -16.64
C VAL A 383 -0.34 -0.38 -17.70
N LEU A 384 0.36 -1.26 -18.41
CA LEU A 384 -0.23 -2.28 -19.27
C LEU A 384 0.30 -3.64 -18.82
N SER A 385 -0.57 -4.46 -18.24
CA SER A 385 -0.27 -5.82 -17.83
C SER A 385 -1.26 -6.79 -18.49
N VAL A 386 -0.72 -7.70 -19.30
CA VAL A 386 -1.48 -8.76 -19.96
C VAL A 386 -0.79 -10.12 -19.81
N HIS A 387 0.11 -10.25 -18.84
CA HIS A 387 0.89 -11.47 -18.64
C HIS A 387 0.03 -12.69 -18.34
N SER A 388 0.61 -13.86 -18.53
CA SER A 388 -0.04 -15.13 -18.21
C SER A 388 -1.42 -15.27 -18.87
N ASN A 389 -1.42 -15.13 -20.21
CA ASN A 389 -2.57 -15.29 -21.10
C ASN A 389 -2.20 -16.15 -22.33
N LYS A 390 -2.97 -16.08 -23.38
CA LYS A 390 -2.73 -16.80 -24.65
C LYS A 390 -2.56 -15.85 -25.83
N PHE A 391 -2.10 -14.62 -25.59
CA PHE A 391 -1.85 -13.68 -26.68
C PHE A 391 -0.78 -14.18 -27.62
N GLU A 392 -1.01 -13.98 -28.92
CA GLU A 392 -0.16 -14.48 -30.01
C GLU A 392 0.28 -13.35 -30.95
N GLY A 393 1.17 -13.66 -31.88
CA GLY A 393 1.66 -12.71 -32.88
C GLY A 393 2.70 -11.74 -32.35
N GLU A 394 2.94 -10.69 -33.11
CA GLU A 394 3.99 -9.71 -32.83
C GLU A 394 3.50 -8.60 -31.89
N ILE A 395 4.44 -7.93 -31.22
CA ILE A 395 4.16 -6.71 -30.45
C ILE A 395 3.76 -5.59 -31.43
N PRO A 396 2.57 -4.98 -31.32
CA PRO A 396 2.18 -3.92 -32.23
C PRO A 396 3.04 -2.66 -31.99
N LEU A 397 3.61 -2.11 -33.09
CA LEU A 397 4.49 -0.94 -33.03
C LEU A 397 3.81 0.29 -32.43
N GLN A 398 2.48 0.35 -32.48
CA GLN A 398 1.71 1.44 -31.90
C GLN A 398 1.87 1.55 -30.39
N LEU A 399 2.24 0.47 -29.68
CA LEU A 399 2.53 0.57 -28.23
C LEU A 399 3.62 1.60 -27.93
N CYS A 400 4.51 1.86 -28.89
CA CYS A 400 5.56 2.88 -28.76
C CYS A 400 5.03 4.32 -28.63
N TYR A 401 3.75 4.55 -28.90
CA TYR A 401 3.12 5.87 -28.72
C TYR A 401 2.71 6.15 -27.27
N LEU A 402 2.77 5.15 -26.40
CA LEU A 402 2.44 5.27 -24.98
C LEU A 402 3.53 6.05 -24.22
N ALA A 403 3.55 7.35 -24.38
CA ALA A 403 4.56 8.22 -23.77
C ALA A 403 4.59 8.19 -22.24
N SER A 404 3.41 7.95 -21.63
CA SER A 404 3.23 7.89 -20.16
C SER A 404 3.54 6.53 -19.54
N LEU A 405 3.84 5.50 -20.36
CA LEU A 405 3.98 4.12 -19.91
C LEU A 405 5.18 3.96 -18.96
N ARG A 406 4.95 3.29 -17.84
CA ARG A 406 5.95 3.01 -16.80
C ARG A 406 6.14 1.52 -16.57
N ILE A 407 5.05 0.76 -16.67
CA ILE A 407 5.06 -0.70 -16.49
C ILE A 407 4.46 -1.35 -17.73
N LEU A 408 5.24 -2.20 -18.38
CA LEU A 408 4.83 -3.06 -19.48
C LEU A 408 5.08 -4.51 -19.07
N ASN A 409 4.02 -5.29 -18.90
CA ASN A 409 4.14 -6.71 -18.59
C ASN A 409 3.37 -7.55 -19.64
N LEU A 410 4.13 -8.19 -20.55
CA LEU A 410 3.62 -9.10 -21.59
C LEU A 410 4.05 -10.55 -21.34
N ALA A 411 4.58 -10.85 -20.16
CA ALA A 411 5.21 -12.14 -19.85
C ALA A 411 4.24 -13.33 -19.96
N ASN A 412 4.81 -14.52 -20.16
CA ASN A 412 4.04 -15.78 -20.16
C ASN A 412 2.85 -15.77 -21.12
N ASN A 413 3.14 -15.51 -22.40
CA ASN A 413 2.21 -15.61 -23.52
C ASN A 413 2.80 -16.49 -24.64
N VAL A 414 2.19 -16.52 -25.80
CA VAL A 414 2.71 -17.25 -26.97
C VAL A 414 3.12 -16.29 -28.10
N MET A 415 3.52 -15.07 -27.72
CA MET A 415 3.90 -14.02 -28.67
C MET A 415 5.17 -14.36 -29.42
N THR A 416 5.32 -13.82 -30.61
CA THR A 416 6.43 -14.07 -31.55
C THR A 416 6.96 -12.76 -32.13
N GLY A 417 7.91 -12.84 -33.06
CA GLY A 417 8.51 -11.66 -33.69
C GLY A 417 9.66 -11.08 -32.87
N THR A 418 10.00 -9.83 -33.12
CA THR A 418 11.16 -9.15 -32.50
C THR A 418 10.71 -8.11 -31.48
N ILE A 419 11.59 -7.75 -30.56
CA ILE A 419 11.38 -6.62 -29.65
C ILE A 419 11.47 -5.33 -30.47
N PRO A 420 10.45 -4.44 -30.46
CA PRO A 420 10.47 -3.22 -31.25
C PRO A 420 11.58 -2.25 -30.83
N THR A 421 12.37 -1.74 -31.79
CA THR A 421 13.42 -0.73 -31.54
C THR A 421 12.84 0.56 -30.95
N CYS A 422 11.60 0.90 -31.31
CA CYS A 422 10.90 2.08 -30.80
C CYS A 422 10.55 2.02 -29.30
N PHE A 423 10.75 0.90 -28.61
CA PHE A 423 10.61 0.86 -27.14
C PHE A 423 11.56 1.82 -26.44
N GLY A 424 12.73 2.11 -27.06
CA GLY A 424 13.62 3.17 -26.57
C GLY A 424 13.01 4.57 -26.48
N ASN A 425 11.78 4.77 -27.01
CA ASN A 425 11.06 6.04 -27.00
C ASN A 425 10.04 6.17 -25.84
N PHE A 426 9.93 5.23 -24.93
CA PHE A 426 9.07 5.37 -23.74
C PHE A 426 9.56 6.52 -22.84
N THR A 427 9.02 7.72 -23.11
CA THR A 427 9.53 8.97 -22.52
C THR A 427 9.45 9.01 -21.01
N ALA A 428 8.38 8.47 -20.40
CA ALA A 428 8.25 8.42 -18.95
C ALA A 428 9.37 7.62 -18.28
N ILE A 429 9.80 6.51 -18.93
CA ILE A 429 10.91 5.67 -18.44
C ILE A 429 12.26 6.35 -18.74
N ALA A 430 12.43 6.91 -19.96
CA ALA A 430 13.69 7.51 -20.39
C ALA A 430 14.05 8.77 -19.58
N MET A 431 13.05 9.58 -19.20
CA MET A 431 13.27 10.86 -18.48
C MET A 431 13.19 10.72 -16.96
N HIS A 432 12.84 9.54 -16.44
CA HIS A 432 12.60 9.31 -15.02
C HIS A 432 11.72 10.42 -14.40
N GLU A 433 10.59 10.68 -15.04
CA GLU A 433 9.67 11.74 -14.61
C GLU A 433 9.06 11.42 -13.25
N GLN A 434 9.59 12.00 -12.19
CA GLN A 434 8.98 11.96 -10.85
C GLN A 434 7.69 12.78 -10.75
N LYS A 435 7.30 13.48 -11.82
CA LYS A 435 6.09 14.30 -11.91
C LYS A 435 4.91 13.46 -12.36
N GLY A 436 4.20 12.98 -11.42
CA GLY A 436 2.89 12.38 -11.61
C GLY A 436 2.41 11.92 -10.26
N HIS A 437 1.56 12.71 -9.63
CA HIS A 437 0.79 12.18 -8.53
C HIS A 437 -0.07 11.06 -9.12
N TRP A 438 0.16 9.83 -8.69
CA TRP A 438 -0.87 8.82 -8.67
C TRP A 438 -1.81 9.31 -7.56
N GLU A 439 -2.57 10.37 -7.86
CA GLU A 439 -3.52 10.88 -6.90
C GLU A 439 -4.58 9.80 -6.77
N TYR A 440 -4.53 9.14 -5.65
CA TYR A 440 -5.61 8.33 -5.17
C TYR A 440 -6.87 9.18 -5.32
N TYR A 441 -7.90 8.64 -5.95
CA TYR A 441 -9.15 9.33 -6.30
C TYR A 441 -9.91 9.76 -5.04
N SER A 442 -9.25 10.54 -4.18
CA SER A 442 -9.80 11.07 -2.93
C SER A 442 -10.78 12.24 -3.14
N ASN A 443 -10.90 12.73 -4.39
CA ASN A 443 -11.84 13.81 -4.73
C ASN A 443 -13.31 13.39 -4.64
N ALA A 444 -13.59 12.11 -4.41
CA ALA A 444 -14.94 11.60 -4.27
C ALA A 444 -15.64 12.05 -2.98
N VAL A 445 -14.90 12.57 -1.97
CA VAL A 445 -15.46 12.84 -0.64
C VAL A 445 -14.90 14.11 -0.03
N PRO A 446 -15.75 15.08 0.31
CA PRO A 446 -15.32 16.35 0.90
C PRO A 446 -14.83 16.26 2.37
N TYR A 447 -14.88 15.08 3.00
CA TYR A 447 -14.47 14.91 4.40
C TYR A 447 -13.04 14.38 4.50
N VAL A 448 -12.11 15.31 4.66
CA VAL A 448 -10.68 15.04 4.92
C VAL A 448 -10.54 14.18 6.17
N GLY A 449 -9.98 12.99 6.01
CA GLY A 449 -9.58 12.11 7.12
C GLY A 449 -10.38 10.82 7.32
N PHE A 450 -11.56 10.64 6.67
CA PHE A 450 -12.36 9.42 6.81
C PHE A 450 -12.02 8.32 5.80
N VAL A 451 -11.73 8.67 4.55
CA VAL A 451 -11.44 7.68 3.50
C VAL A 451 -10.23 8.12 2.71
N ARG A 452 -9.21 7.28 2.67
CA ARG A 452 -8.25 7.31 1.57
C ARG A 452 -8.97 6.64 0.39
N GLY A 453 -8.99 7.27 -0.77
CA GLY A 453 -9.60 6.70 -1.97
C GLY A 453 -9.03 5.31 -2.32
N TYR A 454 -9.40 4.78 -3.48
CA TYR A 454 -8.84 3.53 -3.99
C TYR A 454 -7.32 3.64 -4.11
N GLY A 455 -6.60 2.67 -3.55
CA GLY A 455 -5.15 2.56 -3.68
C GLY A 455 -4.82 1.66 -4.86
N GLU A 456 -4.20 2.22 -5.90
CA GLU A 456 -3.72 1.46 -7.04
C GLU A 456 -2.77 0.36 -6.59
N ASN A 457 -2.93 -0.84 -7.12
CA ASN A 457 -2.04 -1.98 -6.86
C ASN A 457 -1.73 -2.70 -8.18
N VAL A 458 -0.51 -3.19 -8.32
CA VAL A 458 -0.09 -3.98 -9.48
C VAL A 458 0.91 -5.03 -9.01
N GLN A 459 0.75 -6.26 -9.49
CA GLN A 459 1.71 -7.34 -9.28
C GLN A 459 2.81 -7.27 -10.34
N VAL A 460 4.06 -7.21 -9.91
CA VAL A 460 5.22 -7.14 -10.80
C VAL A 460 6.29 -8.13 -10.35
N TYR A 461 6.84 -8.88 -11.31
CA TYR A 461 7.93 -9.79 -11.05
C TYR A 461 9.26 -9.02 -11.05
N VAL A 462 9.88 -8.90 -9.90
CA VAL A 462 11.14 -8.15 -9.71
C VAL A 462 12.10 -8.96 -8.84
N LYS A 463 13.37 -9.01 -9.23
CA LYS A 463 14.44 -9.71 -8.46
C LYS A 463 14.11 -11.19 -8.19
N GLY A 464 13.50 -11.86 -9.17
CA GLY A 464 13.17 -13.29 -9.08
C GLY A 464 11.93 -13.62 -8.25
N ILE A 465 11.16 -12.65 -7.77
CA ILE A 465 9.93 -12.84 -6.98
C ILE A 465 8.81 -11.93 -7.47
N GLU A 466 7.58 -12.38 -7.30
CA GLU A 466 6.39 -11.59 -7.56
C GLU A 466 6.06 -10.72 -6.35
N LEU A 467 5.92 -9.42 -6.56
CA LEU A 467 5.68 -8.41 -5.53
C LEU A 467 4.46 -7.56 -5.90
N GLU A 468 3.62 -7.30 -4.91
CA GLU A 468 2.53 -6.34 -5.02
C GLU A 468 3.03 -4.93 -4.69
N TYR A 469 2.90 -4.01 -5.65
CA TYR A 469 3.24 -2.60 -5.48
C TYR A 469 1.97 -1.78 -5.30
N THR A 470 1.94 -0.97 -4.26
CA THR A 470 0.82 -0.07 -3.92
C THR A 470 1.32 1.38 -3.87
N SER A 471 1.52 1.96 -2.70
CA SER A 471 1.99 3.35 -2.53
C SER A 471 3.35 3.65 -3.19
N THR A 472 4.19 2.64 -3.38
CA THR A 472 5.50 2.73 -4.05
C THR A 472 5.43 2.55 -5.56
N LEU A 473 4.27 2.15 -6.11
CA LEU A 473 4.05 1.93 -7.55
C LEU A 473 4.48 3.13 -8.40
N ARG A 474 4.28 4.34 -7.88
CA ARG A 474 4.67 5.60 -8.53
C ARG A 474 6.18 5.74 -8.83
N PHE A 475 7.02 4.93 -8.20
CA PHE A 475 8.47 4.96 -8.38
C PHE A 475 8.98 3.79 -9.23
N LEU A 476 8.11 2.88 -9.66
CA LEU A 476 8.48 1.68 -10.38
C LEU A 476 8.44 1.89 -11.89
N TYR A 477 9.50 1.45 -12.57
CA TYR A 477 9.62 1.39 -14.01
C TYR A 477 10.09 -0.01 -14.41
N SER A 478 9.23 -0.76 -15.10
CA SER A 478 9.44 -2.18 -15.37
C SER A 478 9.04 -2.58 -16.79
N ILE A 479 9.85 -3.40 -17.44
CA ILE A 479 9.51 -4.10 -18.68
C ILE A 479 9.75 -5.59 -18.44
N ASP A 480 8.69 -6.39 -18.61
CA ASP A 480 8.73 -7.84 -18.54
C ASP A 480 8.12 -8.44 -19.83
N LEU A 481 8.96 -9.11 -20.62
CA LEU A 481 8.60 -9.81 -21.86
C LEU A 481 8.90 -11.30 -21.76
N SER A 482 9.20 -11.81 -20.56
CA SER A 482 9.64 -13.19 -20.32
C SER A 482 8.60 -14.23 -20.72
N GLY A 483 9.04 -15.47 -20.92
CA GLY A 483 8.13 -16.59 -21.16
C GLY A 483 7.32 -16.46 -22.46
N ASN A 484 7.97 -16.03 -23.55
CA ASN A 484 7.36 -15.89 -24.87
C ASN A 484 8.21 -16.62 -25.96
N ASN A 485 7.94 -16.35 -27.23
CA ASN A 485 8.72 -16.88 -28.35
C ASN A 485 9.37 -15.75 -29.17
N PHE A 486 9.83 -14.68 -28.52
CA PHE A 486 10.52 -13.58 -29.20
C PHE A 486 11.88 -14.06 -29.74
N VAL A 487 12.22 -13.59 -30.95
CA VAL A 487 13.43 -13.93 -31.67
C VAL A 487 14.22 -12.66 -32.02
N GLY A 488 15.48 -12.84 -32.50
CA GLY A 488 16.33 -11.73 -32.91
C GLY A 488 17.05 -11.05 -31.77
N GLU A 489 17.75 -9.97 -32.06
CA GLU A 489 18.63 -9.29 -31.13
C GLU A 489 17.86 -8.41 -30.12
N ILE A 490 18.44 -8.20 -28.94
CA ILE A 490 17.97 -7.18 -27.98
C ILE A 490 18.29 -5.79 -28.57
N PRO A 491 17.28 -4.92 -28.83
CA PRO A 491 17.53 -3.63 -29.47
C PRO A 491 18.43 -2.72 -28.63
N GLN A 492 19.43 -2.10 -29.25
CA GLN A 492 20.33 -1.15 -28.59
C GLN A 492 19.59 0.11 -28.10
N GLU A 493 18.49 0.48 -28.75
CA GLU A 493 17.62 1.60 -28.43
C GLU A 493 16.93 1.40 -27.05
N LEU A 494 16.69 0.16 -26.67
CA LEU A 494 16.11 -0.14 -25.35
C LEU A 494 16.99 0.40 -24.21
N MET A 495 18.31 0.48 -24.43
CA MET A 495 19.27 1.04 -23.46
C MET A 495 19.15 2.57 -23.28
N ASN A 496 18.30 3.25 -24.05
CA ASN A 496 18.00 4.67 -23.82
C ASN A 496 17.06 4.91 -22.65
N LEU A 497 16.46 3.85 -22.12
CA LEU A 497 15.51 3.90 -20.98
C LEU A 497 16.26 4.01 -19.65
N SER A 498 16.98 5.10 -19.42
CA SER A 498 17.86 5.27 -18.25
C SER A 498 17.17 5.19 -16.89
N GLY A 499 15.85 5.39 -16.85
CA GLY A 499 15.03 5.24 -15.64
C GLY A 499 14.52 3.82 -15.36
N LEU A 500 14.80 2.86 -16.27
CA LEU A 500 14.32 1.49 -16.11
C LEU A 500 14.97 0.81 -14.90
N GLN A 501 14.16 0.19 -14.04
CA GLN A 501 14.61 -0.48 -12.82
C GLN A 501 14.54 -2.01 -12.93
N ASN A 502 13.61 -2.53 -13.73
CA ASN A 502 13.47 -3.96 -13.96
C ASN A 502 13.35 -4.27 -15.44
N LEU A 503 14.21 -5.15 -15.93
CA LEU A 503 14.17 -5.70 -17.28
C LEU A 503 14.23 -7.22 -17.22
N ASN A 504 13.14 -7.86 -17.61
CA ASN A 504 13.05 -9.31 -17.71
C ASN A 504 12.73 -9.73 -19.14
N LEU A 505 13.68 -10.39 -19.79
CA LEU A 505 13.57 -10.95 -21.13
C LEU A 505 13.77 -12.47 -21.13
N SER A 506 13.75 -13.11 -19.96
CA SER A 506 14.05 -14.54 -19.79
C SER A 506 13.10 -15.45 -20.55
N THR A 507 13.52 -16.68 -20.79
CA THR A 507 12.68 -17.75 -21.38
C THR A 507 12.06 -17.30 -22.71
N ASN A 508 12.96 -16.93 -23.67
CA ASN A 508 12.62 -16.56 -25.04
C ASN A 508 13.58 -17.26 -26.04
N LYS A 509 13.58 -16.82 -27.26
CA LYS A 509 14.51 -17.30 -28.32
C LYS A 509 15.38 -16.15 -28.87
N LEU A 510 15.71 -15.19 -27.99
CA LEU A 510 16.51 -14.03 -28.33
C LEU A 510 17.95 -14.47 -28.65
N ASP A 511 18.51 -14.01 -29.77
CA ASP A 511 19.85 -14.33 -30.26
C ASP A 511 20.77 -13.10 -30.28
N GLY A 512 21.91 -13.22 -30.90
CA GLY A 512 22.86 -12.11 -30.98
C GLY A 512 23.58 -11.84 -29.66
N HIS A 513 23.86 -10.58 -29.38
CA HIS A 513 24.71 -10.16 -28.26
C HIS A 513 23.95 -9.33 -27.24
N ILE A 514 24.38 -9.39 -25.98
CA ILE A 514 23.97 -8.39 -25.01
C ILE A 514 24.44 -7.02 -25.49
N PRO A 515 23.57 -6.00 -25.59
CA PRO A 515 23.95 -4.67 -26.11
C PRO A 515 25.14 -4.07 -25.38
N TRP A 516 26.15 -3.63 -26.16
CA TRP A 516 27.40 -3.10 -25.62
C TRP A 516 27.22 -1.88 -24.71
N ASN A 517 26.10 -1.16 -24.84
CA ASN A 517 25.74 0.04 -24.11
C ASN A 517 24.74 -0.21 -22.96
N ILE A 518 24.61 -1.46 -22.48
CA ILE A 518 23.68 -1.82 -21.41
C ILE A 518 23.87 -1.01 -20.11
N GLY A 519 25.10 -0.54 -19.86
CA GLY A 519 25.43 0.32 -18.72
C GLY A 519 24.70 1.69 -18.68
N LYS A 520 24.05 2.09 -19.81
CA LYS A 520 23.20 3.29 -19.82
C LYS A 520 21.93 3.15 -18.97
N LEU A 521 21.48 1.94 -18.69
CA LEU A 521 20.36 1.67 -17.77
C LEU A 521 20.78 1.92 -16.31
N SER A 522 21.18 3.13 -16.02
CA SER A 522 21.88 3.49 -14.77
C SER A 522 21.11 3.23 -13.49
N LEU A 523 19.76 3.13 -13.55
CA LEU A 523 18.89 2.84 -12.41
C LEU A 523 18.44 1.37 -12.35
N LEU A 524 18.98 0.50 -13.21
CA LEU A 524 18.56 -0.90 -13.28
C LEU A 524 18.93 -1.65 -11.99
N GLU A 525 17.92 -2.24 -11.35
CA GLU A 525 18.04 -3.03 -10.12
C GLU A 525 17.95 -4.54 -10.38
N SER A 526 17.20 -4.94 -11.43
CA SER A 526 16.96 -6.33 -11.79
C SER A 526 17.12 -6.53 -13.29
N LEU A 527 17.95 -7.50 -13.68
CA LEU A 527 18.18 -7.92 -15.07
C LEU A 527 18.09 -9.44 -15.16
N ASP A 528 17.11 -9.94 -15.88
CA ASP A 528 16.99 -11.36 -16.20
C ASP A 528 16.98 -11.57 -17.72
N LEU A 529 18.02 -12.23 -18.24
CA LEU A 529 18.19 -12.60 -19.64
C LEU A 529 18.32 -14.12 -19.81
N SER A 530 17.99 -14.89 -18.77
CA SER A 530 18.16 -16.35 -18.74
C SER A 530 17.32 -17.08 -19.79
N GLU A 531 17.71 -18.30 -20.09
CA GLU A 531 16.98 -19.18 -21.01
C GLU A 531 16.68 -18.53 -22.36
N ASN A 532 17.76 -18.13 -23.07
CA ASN A 532 17.75 -17.55 -24.41
C ASN A 532 18.88 -18.15 -25.27
N GLU A 533 19.04 -17.66 -26.48
CA GLU A 533 20.11 -18.07 -27.41
C GLU A 533 21.24 -16.99 -27.54
N LEU A 534 21.36 -16.12 -26.53
CA LEU A 534 22.34 -15.01 -26.54
C LEU A 534 23.79 -15.53 -26.57
N SER A 535 24.63 -14.90 -27.36
CA SER A 535 26.00 -15.34 -27.60
C SER A 535 27.02 -14.21 -27.40
N GLY A 536 28.31 -14.52 -27.52
CA GLY A 536 29.40 -13.55 -27.38
C GLY A 536 29.73 -13.22 -25.94
N SER A 537 30.46 -12.13 -25.73
CA SER A 537 30.93 -11.74 -24.40
C SER A 537 29.92 -10.87 -23.63
N ILE A 538 29.94 -10.96 -22.29
CA ILE A 538 29.26 -10.02 -21.44
C ILE A 538 29.94 -8.64 -21.62
N PRO A 539 29.21 -7.58 -22.02
CA PRO A 539 29.76 -6.26 -22.25
C PRO A 539 30.37 -5.66 -20.97
N PHE A 540 31.54 -5.00 -21.11
CA PHE A 540 32.17 -4.34 -19.96
C PHE A 540 31.28 -3.30 -19.31
N SER A 541 30.43 -2.60 -20.08
CA SER A 541 29.50 -1.57 -19.57
C SER A 541 28.47 -2.09 -18.55
N ILE A 542 28.25 -3.40 -18.43
CA ILE A 542 27.40 -3.96 -17.38
C ILE A 542 27.94 -3.64 -15.96
N SER A 543 29.26 -3.36 -15.86
CA SER A 543 29.89 -2.92 -14.61
C SER A 543 29.50 -1.51 -14.17
N ASP A 544 28.86 -0.73 -15.04
CA ASP A 544 28.36 0.63 -14.75
C ASP A 544 27.00 0.61 -14.07
N LEU A 545 26.34 -0.56 -13.99
CA LEU A 545 25.04 -0.75 -13.32
C LEU A 545 25.18 -0.78 -11.81
N ASN A 546 25.30 0.38 -11.18
CA ASN A 546 25.63 0.51 -9.77
C ASN A 546 24.49 0.12 -8.82
N PHE A 547 23.25 0.04 -9.30
CA PHE A 547 22.06 -0.34 -8.51
C PHE A 547 21.65 -1.80 -8.70
N LEU A 548 22.34 -2.54 -9.60
CA LEU A 548 21.99 -3.90 -9.94
C LEU A 548 22.11 -4.82 -8.73
N SER A 549 20.99 -5.37 -8.27
CA SER A 549 20.90 -6.25 -7.10
C SER A 549 20.47 -7.68 -7.48
N HIS A 550 19.95 -7.87 -8.69
CA HIS A 550 19.60 -9.17 -9.24
C HIS A 550 20.07 -9.27 -10.69
N LEU A 551 20.81 -10.32 -10.97
CA LEU A 551 21.30 -10.66 -12.32
C LEU A 551 21.08 -12.14 -12.56
N ASN A 552 20.52 -12.50 -13.72
CA ASN A 552 20.38 -13.87 -14.17
C ASN A 552 20.71 -13.97 -15.65
N LEU A 553 21.77 -14.70 -16.00
CA LEU A 553 22.26 -14.94 -17.35
C LEU A 553 22.26 -16.43 -17.70
N THR A 554 21.67 -17.28 -16.88
CA THR A 554 21.71 -18.75 -17.01
C THR A 554 21.20 -19.21 -18.38
N PHE A 555 21.68 -20.35 -18.81
CA PHE A 555 21.21 -21.05 -20.02
C PHE A 555 21.17 -20.14 -21.25
N ASN A 556 22.39 -19.71 -21.70
CA ASN A 556 22.65 -18.98 -22.92
C ASN A 556 23.91 -19.57 -23.60
N HIS A 557 24.41 -18.93 -24.63
CA HIS A 557 25.64 -19.29 -25.34
C HIS A 557 26.75 -18.25 -25.11
N LEU A 558 26.75 -17.60 -23.96
CA LEU A 558 27.73 -16.56 -23.63
C LEU A 558 29.12 -17.14 -23.43
N SER A 559 30.16 -16.36 -23.80
CA SER A 559 31.56 -16.79 -23.77
C SER A 559 32.48 -15.64 -23.34
N GLY A 560 33.73 -16.00 -23.04
CA GLY A 560 34.76 -15.03 -22.68
C GLY A 560 34.79 -14.73 -21.17
N ARG A 561 35.53 -13.67 -20.81
CA ARG A 561 35.78 -13.31 -19.42
C ARG A 561 34.62 -12.49 -18.85
N ILE A 562 34.16 -12.86 -17.64
CA ILE A 562 33.19 -12.08 -16.87
C ILE A 562 33.82 -10.73 -16.48
N PRO A 563 33.18 -9.58 -16.81
CA PRO A 563 33.68 -8.25 -16.46
C PRO A 563 33.84 -8.07 -14.96
N LYS A 564 34.82 -7.28 -14.54
CA LYS A 564 35.04 -6.89 -13.16
C LYS A 564 34.41 -5.52 -12.93
N GLY A 565 33.63 -5.37 -11.85
CA GLY A 565 33.02 -4.09 -11.45
C GLY A 565 32.59 -4.15 -10.00
N ASN A 566 32.54 -2.99 -9.33
CA ASN A 566 32.25 -2.93 -7.90
C ASN A 566 30.93 -3.63 -7.53
N GLN A 567 29.86 -3.37 -8.29
CA GLN A 567 28.57 -3.98 -8.03
C GLN A 567 28.50 -5.44 -8.45
N LEU A 568 29.11 -5.82 -9.59
CA LEU A 568 29.15 -7.21 -10.06
C LEU A 568 29.89 -8.15 -9.09
N GLN A 569 30.87 -7.63 -8.36
CA GLN A 569 31.60 -8.42 -7.36
C GLN A 569 30.76 -8.75 -6.12
N THR A 570 29.66 -8.04 -5.88
CA THR A 570 28.69 -8.37 -4.82
C THR A 570 27.74 -9.50 -5.26
N LEU A 571 27.64 -9.74 -6.57
CA LEU A 571 26.84 -10.80 -7.19
C LEU A 571 27.76 -12.01 -7.51
N ASP A 572 28.35 -12.60 -6.47
CA ASP A 572 29.38 -13.65 -6.57
C ASP A 572 28.81 -15.09 -6.67
N ASP A 573 27.48 -15.21 -6.83
CA ASP A 573 26.82 -16.50 -6.99
C ASP A 573 27.09 -17.08 -8.39
N LYS A 574 27.73 -18.24 -8.43
CA LYS A 574 27.99 -18.99 -9.66
C LYS A 574 26.72 -19.38 -10.41
N SER A 575 25.60 -19.50 -9.70
CA SER A 575 24.32 -19.87 -10.30
C SER A 575 23.85 -18.89 -11.37
N ILE A 576 24.24 -17.61 -11.29
CA ILE A 576 23.92 -16.55 -12.27
C ILE A 576 24.36 -16.92 -13.70
N TYR A 577 25.41 -17.71 -13.84
CA TYR A 577 26.11 -17.99 -15.11
C TYR A 577 25.97 -19.44 -15.60
N ILE A 578 25.25 -20.31 -14.89
CA ILE A 578 25.04 -21.72 -15.22
C ILE A 578 24.54 -21.84 -16.68
N GLY A 579 25.01 -22.88 -17.40
CA GLY A 579 24.58 -23.14 -18.78
C GLY A 579 25.25 -22.24 -19.84
N ASN A 580 26.34 -21.55 -19.45
CA ASN A 580 27.21 -20.81 -20.40
C ASN A 580 28.64 -21.37 -20.35
N ASP A 581 28.88 -22.47 -21.06
CA ASP A 581 30.12 -23.23 -20.96
C ASP A 581 31.35 -22.44 -21.44
N GLY A 582 31.17 -21.38 -22.22
CA GLY A 582 32.23 -20.50 -22.73
C GLY A 582 32.68 -19.39 -21.78
N LEU A 583 32.01 -19.20 -20.63
CA LEU A 583 32.35 -18.14 -19.68
C LEU A 583 33.48 -18.58 -18.73
N CYS A 584 34.35 -17.62 -18.36
CA CYS A 584 35.44 -17.82 -17.43
C CYS A 584 35.71 -16.55 -16.57
N GLY A 585 36.55 -16.69 -15.56
CA GLY A 585 36.87 -15.63 -14.59
C GLY A 585 35.92 -15.61 -13.41
N PRO A 586 36.29 -14.94 -12.30
CA PRO A 586 35.48 -14.94 -11.08
C PRO A 586 34.03 -14.52 -11.32
N PRO A 587 33.05 -15.20 -10.71
CA PRO A 587 33.13 -16.26 -9.72
C PRO A 587 33.34 -17.68 -10.30
N LEU A 588 33.44 -17.83 -11.63
CA LEU A 588 33.76 -19.09 -12.30
C LEU A 588 35.25 -19.37 -12.27
N ASN A 589 35.69 -20.44 -12.96
CA ASN A 589 37.10 -20.83 -13.09
C ASN A 589 37.90 -19.77 -13.85
N ASN A 590 39.23 -19.73 -13.59
CA ASN A 590 40.14 -18.85 -14.34
C ASN A 590 40.13 -19.16 -15.83
N CYS A 591 40.31 -18.12 -16.64
CA CYS A 591 40.43 -18.30 -18.09
C CYS A 591 41.73 -19.01 -18.45
N SER A 592 41.74 -19.80 -19.54
CA SER A 592 42.92 -20.54 -20.02
C SER A 592 44.12 -19.63 -20.34
N ASP A 593 43.87 -18.37 -20.71
CA ASP A 593 44.91 -17.38 -21.02
C ASP A 593 45.64 -16.82 -19.79
N ASP A 594 45.11 -17.02 -18.58
CA ASP A 594 45.77 -16.63 -17.31
C ASP A 594 46.94 -17.57 -16.96
N ALA A 595 47.13 -18.68 -17.68
CA ALA A 595 48.21 -19.63 -17.46
C ALA A 595 49.55 -19.22 -18.12
N ASP A 596 49.54 -18.23 -19.03
CA ASP A 596 50.73 -17.84 -19.80
C ASP A 596 51.48 -16.59 -19.28
N GLU A 597 50.97 -15.91 -18.26
CA GLU A 597 51.70 -14.81 -17.59
C GLU A 597 52.34 -15.20 -16.27
N LEU A 598 53.15 -16.24 -16.25
CA LEU A 598 54.12 -16.46 -15.18
C LEU A 598 55.50 -15.98 -15.64
N PRO A 599 56.07 -14.92 -15.04
CA PRO A 599 57.48 -14.57 -15.29
C PRO A 599 58.36 -15.69 -14.77
N LYS A 600 59.13 -16.34 -15.67
CA LYS A 600 60.22 -17.18 -15.28
C LYS A 600 61.30 -16.32 -14.60
N GLY A 601 61.47 -16.47 -13.33
CA GLY A 601 62.52 -15.77 -12.59
C GLY A 601 62.84 -16.35 -11.21
N HIS A 602 63.78 -17.27 -11.19
CA HIS A 602 64.69 -17.64 -10.09
C HIS A 602 64.14 -18.17 -8.74
N GLU A 603 64.38 -19.46 -8.56
CA GLU A 603 64.55 -20.11 -7.26
C GLU A 603 65.51 -19.35 -6.35
N LYS A 604 65.08 -19.06 -5.14
CA LYS A 604 65.88 -19.19 -3.91
C LYS A 604 64.95 -19.43 -2.71
N GLY A 605 65.21 -20.54 -2.06
CA GLY A 605 64.46 -21.00 -0.90
C GLY A 605 64.46 -20.01 0.27
N GLY A 606 63.37 -20.02 0.98
CA GLY A 606 63.20 -19.29 2.20
C GLY A 606 61.83 -19.62 2.80
N THR A 607 61.83 -20.64 3.67
CA THR A 607 60.72 -20.91 4.57
C THR A 607 60.37 -19.67 5.41
N THR A 608 59.22 -19.09 5.23
CA THR A 608 58.59 -18.25 6.26
C THR A 608 57.07 -18.49 6.26
N ARG A 609 56.67 -19.21 7.31
CA ARG A 609 55.31 -19.17 7.86
C ARG A 609 54.98 -17.73 8.19
N LYS A 610 54.11 -17.08 7.46
CA LYS A 610 53.39 -15.85 7.86
C LYS A 610 52.23 -15.69 6.92
N ASP A 611 51.06 -16.11 7.35
CA ASP A 611 49.76 -15.59 6.86
C ASP A 611 48.57 -15.96 7.75
N ASP A 612 48.77 -16.66 8.87
CA ASP A 612 47.66 -16.95 9.79
C ASP A 612 47.32 -15.76 10.71
N SER A 613 48.16 -14.71 10.75
CA SER A 613 47.92 -13.58 11.68
C SER A 613 46.99 -12.49 11.14
N GLU A 614 46.96 -12.25 9.84
CA GLU A 614 46.07 -11.22 9.27
C GLU A 614 44.60 -11.68 9.26
N MET A 615 44.33 -12.94 9.00
CA MET A 615 42.99 -13.52 9.10
C MET A 615 42.45 -13.48 10.54
N VAL A 616 43.28 -13.72 11.52
CA VAL A 616 42.87 -13.66 12.95
C VAL A 616 42.55 -12.23 13.36
N TRP A 617 43.31 -11.23 12.90
CA TRP A 617 42.99 -9.80 13.14
C TRP A 617 41.73 -9.34 12.42
N PHE A 618 41.48 -9.82 11.21
CA PHE A 618 40.26 -9.53 10.45
C PHE A 618 39.02 -10.10 11.15
N TYR A 619 39.03 -11.37 11.52
CA TYR A 619 37.89 -11.97 12.21
C TYR A 619 37.72 -11.46 13.65
N SER A 620 38.78 -11.09 14.34
CA SER A 620 38.67 -10.49 15.68
C SER A 620 38.13 -9.05 15.59
N GLY A 621 38.51 -8.27 14.59
CA GLY A 621 37.94 -6.95 14.31
C GLY A 621 36.47 -7.01 13.94
N MET A 622 36.08 -7.98 13.08
CA MET A 622 34.69 -8.20 12.69
C MET A 622 33.85 -8.69 13.86
N GLY A 623 34.39 -9.56 14.72
CA GLY A 623 33.72 -10.01 15.96
C GLY A 623 33.48 -8.89 16.95
N MET A 624 34.47 -8.01 17.16
CA MET A 624 34.32 -6.84 18.07
C MET A 624 33.36 -5.80 17.46
N GLY A 625 33.40 -5.57 16.15
CA GLY A 625 32.48 -4.67 15.46
C GLY A 625 31.04 -5.16 15.55
N PHE A 626 30.82 -6.48 15.34
CA PHE A 626 29.51 -7.09 15.48
C PHE A 626 29.01 -7.03 16.93
N ALA A 627 29.87 -7.32 17.91
CA ALA A 627 29.50 -7.23 19.34
C ALA A 627 29.15 -5.79 19.75
N ALA A 628 29.92 -4.80 19.30
CA ALA A 628 29.63 -3.39 19.58
C ALA A 628 28.35 -2.93 18.89
N GLY A 629 28.10 -3.34 17.64
CA GLY A 629 26.87 -3.08 16.92
C GLY A 629 25.66 -3.73 17.58
N PHE A 630 25.79 -4.99 17.98
CA PHE A 630 24.74 -5.73 18.69
C PHE A 630 24.40 -5.09 20.04
N VAL A 631 25.41 -4.71 20.83
CA VAL A 631 25.20 -3.98 22.10
C VAL A 631 24.57 -2.62 21.85
N GLY A 632 24.96 -1.91 20.76
CA GLY A 632 24.35 -0.65 20.35
C GLY A 632 22.86 -0.81 20.02
N VAL A 633 22.50 -1.81 19.23
CA VAL A 633 21.09 -2.13 18.90
C VAL A 633 20.32 -2.54 20.17
N CYS A 634 20.88 -3.41 21.00
CA CYS A 634 20.25 -3.81 22.27
C CYS A 634 20.07 -2.60 23.21
N SER A 635 21.02 -1.70 23.27
CA SER A 635 20.93 -0.49 24.08
C SER A 635 19.81 0.45 23.55
N ILE A 636 19.73 0.65 22.24
CA ILE A 636 18.65 1.42 21.62
C ILE A 636 17.29 0.80 21.92
N LEU A 637 17.16 -0.52 21.77
CA LEU A 637 15.92 -1.25 22.07
C LEU A 637 15.59 -1.23 23.57
N TYR A 638 16.60 -1.15 24.45
CA TYR A 638 16.39 -1.09 25.89
C TYR A 638 15.97 0.30 26.37
N PHE A 639 16.57 1.38 25.83
CA PHE A 639 16.33 2.75 26.25
C PHE A 639 15.29 3.50 25.43
N ASN A 640 14.82 2.96 24.29
CA ASN A 640 13.85 3.61 23.42
C ASN A 640 12.62 2.72 23.20
N ASP A 641 11.58 3.00 23.96
CA ASP A 641 10.33 2.23 23.94
C ASP A 641 9.64 2.26 22.56
N SER A 642 9.70 3.38 21.85
CA SER A 642 9.10 3.52 20.51
C SER A 642 9.77 2.61 19.48
N TRP A 643 11.10 2.51 19.51
CA TRP A 643 11.86 1.60 18.64
C TRP A 643 11.64 0.15 19.03
N ARG A 644 11.55 -0.13 20.32
CA ARG A 644 11.24 -1.47 20.83
C ARG A 644 9.88 -1.95 20.37
N CYS A 645 8.83 -1.14 20.54
CA CYS A 645 7.48 -1.47 20.07
C CYS A 645 7.40 -1.63 18.55
N ALA A 646 8.07 -0.77 17.78
CA ALA A 646 8.13 -0.87 16.32
C ALA A 646 8.84 -2.16 15.87
N TRP A 647 9.96 -2.52 16.51
CA TRP A 647 10.73 -3.71 16.19
C TRP A 647 9.97 -5.00 16.54
N PHE A 648 9.43 -5.11 17.75
CA PHE A 648 8.66 -6.29 18.14
C PHE A 648 7.35 -6.38 17.35
N GLY A 649 6.69 -5.28 17.05
CA GLY A 649 5.53 -5.26 16.15
C GLY A 649 5.85 -5.65 14.69
N LEU A 650 7.09 -5.44 14.23
CA LEU A 650 7.57 -5.95 12.95
C LEU A 650 7.82 -7.47 13.05
N VAL A 651 8.50 -7.90 14.11
CA VAL A 651 8.81 -9.32 14.36
C VAL A 651 7.51 -10.13 14.49
N ASP A 652 6.52 -9.63 15.22
CA ASP A 652 5.22 -10.30 15.38
C ASP A 652 4.45 -10.38 14.05
N ARG A 653 4.49 -9.33 13.23
CA ARG A 653 3.89 -9.36 11.88
C ARG A 653 4.57 -10.40 10.97
N VAL A 654 5.89 -10.48 10.99
CA VAL A 654 6.64 -11.46 10.21
C VAL A 654 6.38 -12.88 10.75
N TYR A 655 6.37 -13.07 12.07
CA TYR A 655 6.08 -14.35 12.72
C TYR A 655 4.66 -14.84 12.40
N ASN A 656 3.66 -13.98 12.51
CA ASN A 656 2.28 -14.31 12.19
C ASN A 656 2.11 -14.64 10.69
N LYS A 657 2.77 -13.90 9.79
CA LYS A 657 2.76 -14.18 8.37
C LYS A 657 3.42 -15.53 8.03
N LEU A 658 4.53 -15.84 8.69
CA LEU A 658 5.20 -17.16 8.57
C LEU A 658 4.33 -18.28 9.11
N TRP A 659 3.69 -18.10 10.27
CA TRP A 659 2.81 -19.10 10.89
C TRP A 659 1.59 -19.41 10.02
N VAL A 660 0.94 -18.38 9.48
CA VAL A 660 -0.18 -18.53 8.53
C VAL A 660 0.26 -19.27 7.27
N THR A 661 1.43 -18.92 6.72
CA THR A 661 1.97 -19.59 5.52
C THR A 661 2.31 -21.06 5.79
N ILE A 662 2.87 -21.36 6.95
CA ILE A 662 3.18 -22.75 7.37
C ILE A 662 1.87 -23.53 7.59
N ALA A 663 0.87 -22.93 8.22
CA ALA A 663 -0.43 -23.56 8.45
C ALA A 663 -1.17 -23.87 7.13
N ILE A 664 -1.12 -22.94 6.15
CA ILE A 664 -1.68 -23.15 4.82
C ILE A 664 -0.95 -24.28 4.10
N LYS A 665 0.39 -24.29 4.09
CA LYS A 665 1.17 -25.38 3.48
C LYS A 665 0.93 -26.72 4.16
N ALA A 666 0.85 -26.76 5.49
CA ALA A 666 0.54 -27.98 6.24
C ALA A 666 -0.86 -28.52 5.89
N ASN A 667 -1.86 -27.63 5.75
CA ASN A 667 -3.20 -28.02 5.31
C ASN A 667 -3.24 -28.49 3.84
N GLN A 668 -2.45 -27.90 2.95
CA GLN A 668 -2.32 -28.34 1.57
C GLN A 668 -1.68 -29.72 1.48
N VAL A 669 -0.64 -29.99 2.26
CA VAL A 669 0.00 -31.32 2.37
C VAL A 669 -0.99 -32.33 2.94
N LYS A 670 -1.74 -31.99 3.97
CA LYS A 670 -2.76 -32.85 4.59
C LYS A 670 -3.88 -33.17 3.61
N ARG A 671 -4.33 -32.21 2.80
CA ARG A 671 -5.33 -32.43 1.73
C ARG A 671 -4.79 -33.30 0.60
N LYS A 672 -3.54 -33.13 0.18
CA LYS A 672 -2.88 -34.03 -0.79
C LYS A 672 -2.77 -35.47 -0.25
N PHE A 673 -2.43 -35.64 1.01
CA PHE A 673 -2.32 -36.94 1.63
C PHE A 673 -3.68 -37.66 1.76
N LEU A 674 -4.74 -36.90 2.08
CA LEU A 674 -6.12 -37.43 2.12
C LEU A 674 -6.65 -37.79 0.72
N ARG A 675 -6.31 -37.01 -0.32
CA ARG A 675 -6.69 -37.25 -1.71
C ARG A 675 -6.03 -38.54 -2.26
N ASN A 676 -4.72 -38.69 -2.01
CA ASN A 676 -3.99 -39.92 -2.39
C ASN A 676 -4.47 -41.18 -1.63
N LYS A 677 -5.02 -41.01 -0.43
CA LYS A 677 -5.59 -42.09 0.35
C LYS A 677 -6.99 -42.50 -0.12
N LEU A 678 -7.71 -41.60 -0.77
CA LEU A 678 -9.01 -41.88 -1.40
C LEU A 678 -8.87 -42.49 -2.82
N GLU A 679 -7.81 -42.10 -3.55
CA GLU A 679 -7.50 -42.68 -4.88
C GLU A 679 -6.77 -44.02 -4.83
N GLY A 680 -6.22 -44.41 -3.65
CA GLY A 680 -5.59 -45.71 -3.44
C GLY A 680 -6.52 -46.80 -2.90
N ASN A 681 -7.80 -46.51 -2.67
CA ASN A 681 -8.82 -47.46 -2.21
C ASN A 681 -10.03 -47.57 -3.20
N ALA A 682 -9.85 -47.16 -4.47
CA ALA A 682 -10.81 -47.37 -5.55
C ALA A 682 -10.33 -48.46 -6.51
#